data_1a4a1ea4938b384f4b5053eff9acdc2d
#
_entry.id   1a4a1ea4938b384f4b5053eff9acdc2d
#
_cell.length_a   1.000
_cell.length_b   1.000
_cell.length_c   1.000
_cell.angle_alpha   90.00
_cell.angle_beta   90.00
_cell.angle_gamma   90.00
#
_symmetry.space_group_name_H-M   'P 1'
#
loop_
_entity.id
_entity.type
_entity.pdbx_description
1 polymer ?
#
loop_
_entity_poly.entity_id
_entity_poly.type
_entity_poly.pdbx_seq_one_letter_code
_entity_poly.pdbx_strand_id
1 'polypeptide(L)'
;MNKGQQYFPRIFEKGYIRGREVKNRIVMPALAGSVGIPDGMLGDDKIAYYTERAKYGVGIITTEAMIVSRDTGMSLANMERFTDIRNDFQLEKLAHSIHRYDSLIFAQLLHAGREAMVHPEFNQELLAPSAIPECDWMGTPRALTHDEIIALEEDFLNAALICAKAGLDGVELHGAHGYLINQFMSPRANQRTDEYGGSFENRMRFATNIFKKIRAAVPDKFIIGIRINGDDCIEGGITNADAVEMAKYLENLGFDYLNVSCGTYSAGMHVDPSQMPPLWKNSYILPVKQAVSIPVFAVNTVKTPAIAEQSLESGAGDFVCIGRGLIAEPEFVEKARSGRANEVHNCLGCNHCLFQFGRNVWRTHCSVNPRNGLEQWYANMEINGAGRNAVVIGGGPGGMMAAKTLAEKGYAVTLYDKNHELGGALRIGTKASGREKMVWLADSWEAALRRLGVKIEANTEIKDVAALKALNPYIVIMATGAVPVIPDIPGISLPNVVLAHDILNEKVNVQNSKVAIIGSGMTGLETAEYLVKTGNQVVFYDMLDEIAKGAEMVNKMYFVGMLEQCGVQFNLLHKLKEIRKKEVVFDDLKNGGEKANPTDTVVLSLGVKPNASLKDALEEYFDNVIVIGDANGGSLIADATFEAYNKMWDLR
;
A
#
# COMPACT_ATOMS: atom_id res chain seq x y z
N MET A 1 -6.66 14.31 30.57
CA MET A 1 -6.49 14.14 29.12
C MET A 1 -5.11 13.51 28.88
N ASN A 2 -5.04 12.45 28.07
CA ASN A 2 -3.75 11.97 27.61
C ASN A 2 -3.15 12.94 26.58
N LYS A 3 -1.84 12.83 26.28
CA LYS A 3 -1.19 13.75 25.32
C LYS A 3 -1.84 13.72 23.93
N GLY A 4 -2.33 12.56 23.51
CA GLY A 4 -3.01 12.44 22.20
C GLY A 4 -4.30 13.24 22.13
N GLN A 5 -5.12 13.24 23.17
CA GLN A 5 -6.35 14.05 23.22
C GLN A 5 -6.07 15.55 23.19
N GLN A 6 -4.89 15.98 23.57
CA GLN A 6 -4.49 17.39 23.48
C GLN A 6 -4.17 17.80 22.04
N TYR A 7 -3.52 16.91 21.24
CA TYR A 7 -3.07 17.21 19.88
C TYR A 7 -4.05 16.74 18.79
N PHE A 8 -4.82 15.67 19.08
CA PHE A 8 -5.72 15.00 18.14
C PHE A 8 -7.05 14.71 18.83
N PRO A 9 -7.81 15.72 19.23
CA PRO A 9 -9.01 15.54 20.05
C PRO A 9 -10.07 14.68 19.36
N ARG A 10 -10.29 14.87 18.05
CA ARG A 10 -11.37 14.20 17.33
C ARG A 10 -11.14 12.72 17.13
N ILE A 11 -9.93 12.29 16.78
CA ILE A 11 -9.65 10.85 16.60
C ILE A 11 -9.78 10.06 17.90
N PHE A 12 -9.63 10.71 19.06
CA PHE A 12 -9.76 10.08 20.38
C PHE A 12 -11.12 10.31 21.05
N GLU A 13 -12.07 10.95 20.36
CA GLU A 13 -13.48 10.98 20.80
C GLU A 13 -14.10 9.59 20.67
N LYS A 14 -15.00 9.26 21.61
CA LYS A 14 -15.83 8.06 21.48
C LYS A 14 -16.79 8.19 20.30
N GLY A 15 -17.04 7.08 19.63
CA GLY A 15 -18.08 6.96 18.61
C GLY A 15 -19.18 6.00 19.03
N TYR A 16 -20.28 5.98 18.27
CA TYR A 16 -21.38 5.06 18.52
C TYR A 16 -21.92 4.52 17.19
N ILE A 17 -22.18 3.21 17.15
CA ILE A 17 -22.83 2.54 16.00
C ILE A 17 -23.88 1.62 16.58
N ARG A 18 -25.15 1.77 16.18
CA ARG A 18 -26.28 1.00 16.72
C ARG A 18 -26.27 0.92 18.27
N GLY A 19 -25.96 2.05 18.92
CA GLY A 19 -25.88 2.13 20.38
C GLY A 19 -24.66 1.47 21.04
N ARG A 20 -23.78 0.84 20.27
CA ARG A 20 -22.49 0.32 20.78
C ARG A 20 -21.43 1.40 20.78
N GLU A 21 -20.73 1.53 21.90
CA GLU A 21 -19.64 2.48 22.05
C GLU A 21 -18.38 1.98 21.31
N VAL A 22 -17.70 2.90 20.62
CA VAL A 22 -16.39 2.72 20.02
C VAL A 22 -15.40 3.63 20.72
N LYS A 23 -14.31 3.09 21.23
CA LYS A 23 -13.34 3.81 22.08
C LYS A 23 -12.64 5.01 21.43
N ASN A 24 -12.64 5.10 20.10
CA ASN A 24 -12.10 6.22 19.29
C ASN A 24 -12.66 6.19 17.86
N ARG A 25 -12.24 7.14 17.01
CA ARG A 25 -12.75 7.30 15.64
C ARG A 25 -11.90 6.60 14.56
N ILE A 26 -10.99 5.71 14.94
CA ILE A 26 -10.09 5.04 14.00
C ILE A 26 -10.62 3.65 13.64
N VAL A 27 -10.76 3.42 12.33
CA VAL A 27 -11.17 2.15 11.73
C VAL A 27 -10.03 1.57 10.91
N MET A 28 -9.69 0.32 11.13
CA MET A 28 -8.97 -0.49 10.17
C MET A 28 -9.98 -1.06 9.18
N PRO A 29 -10.07 -0.54 7.94
CA PRO A 29 -11.03 -1.05 6.97
C PRO A 29 -10.56 -2.39 6.39
N ALA A 30 -11.48 -3.11 5.79
CA ALA A 30 -11.15 -4.29 5.00
C ALA A 30 -10.11 -3.94 3.93
N LEU A 31 -9.02 -4.68 3.91
CA LEU A 31 -7.92 -4.53 2.97
C LEU A 31 -7.33 -5.91 2.71
N ALA A 32 -7.39 -6.38 1.48
CA ALA A 32 -6.78 -7.64 1.08
C ALA A 32 -5.28 -7.60 1.37
N GLY A 33 -4.83 -8.45 2.28
CA GLY A 33 -3.49 -8.43 2.84
C GLY A 33 -2.67 -9.71 2.62
N SER A 34 -3.25 -10.75 2.02
CA SER A 34 -2.61 -12.07 1.83
C SER A 34 -1.81 -12.58 3.03
N VAL A 35 -2.27 -12.25 4.23
CA VAL A 35 -1.77 -12.85 5.46
C VAL A 35 -2.61 -14.10 5.69
N GLY A 36 -2.30 -15.21 5.04
CA GLY A 36 -3.16 -16.36 5.17
C GLY A 36 -2.57 -17.66 4.61
N ILE A 37 -3.29 -18.74 4.89
CA ILE A 37 -3.01 -20.06 4.38
C ILE A 37 -3.68 -20.20 3.01
N PRO A 38 -3.04 -20.82 2.01
CA PRO A 38 -3.57 -20.95 0.65
C PRO A 38 -4.89 -21.71 0.53
N ASP A 39 -5.33 -22.37 1.58
CA ASP A 39 -6.50 -23.26 1.57
C ASP A 39 -7.84 -22.57 1.94
N GLY A 40 -7.86 -21.25 2.09
CA GLY A 40 -9.07 -20.49 2.44
C GLY A 40 -9.41 -20.48 3.93
N MET A 41 -8.44 -20.82 4.79
CA MET A 41 -8.59 -20.73 6.24
C MET A 41 -8.12 -19.40 6.82
N LEU A 42 -8.82 -18.94 7.86
CA LEU A 42 -8.38 -17.88 8.75
C LEU A 42 -7.28 -18.44 9.68
N GLY A 43 -6.01 -18.23 9.31
CA GLY A 43 -4.86 -18.73 10.06
C GLY A 43 -4.52 -17.91 11.32
N ASP A 44 -3.73 -18.50 12.21
CA ASP A 44 -3.26 -17.86 13.44
C ASP A 44 -2.41 -16.62 13.16
N ASP A 45 -1.64 -16.59 12.08
CA ASP A 45 -0.86 -15.42 11.64
C ASP A 45 -1.80 -14.22 11.37
N LYS A 46 -2.96 -14.46 10.75
CA LYS A 46 -3.95 -13.41 10.47
C LYS A 46 -4.65 -12.95 11.76
N ILE A 47 -4.95 -13.86 12.68
CA ILE A 47 -5.48 -13.50 14.00
C ILE A 47 -4.46 -12.63 14.75
N ALA A 48 -3.17 -12.99 14.74
CA ALA A 48 -2.10 -12.20 15.35
C ALA A 48 -1.97 -10.81 14.69
N TYR A 49 -2.06 -10.74 13.36
CA TYR A 49 -2.07 -9.51 12.60
C TYR A 49 -3.15 -8.53 13.06
N TYR A 50 -4.41 -8.95 13.16
CA TYR A 50 -5.49 -8.10 13.65
C TYR A 50 -5.37 -7.78 15.13
N THR A 51 -4.97 -8.77 15.94
CA THR A 51 -4.81 -8.62 17.39
C THR A 51 -3.77 -7.56 17.74
N GLU A 52 -2.68 -7.47 17.00
CA GLU A 52 -1.65 -6.44 17.23
C GLU A 52 -2.20 -5.03 17.04
N ARG A 53 -3.03 -4.78 16.01
CA ARG A 53 -3.68 -3.48 15.78
C ARG A 53 -4.69 -3.13 16.87
N ALA A 54 -5.47 -4.11 17.34
CA ALA A 54 -6.39 -3.94 18.48
C ALA A 54 -5.62 -3.59 19.77
N LYS A 55 -4.53 -4.32 20.04
CA LYS A 55 -3.61 -4.09 21.19
C LYS A 55 -3.08 -2.67 21.21
N TYR A 56 -2.74 -2.12 20.06
CA TYR A 56 -2.25 -0.75 19.95
C TYR A 56 -3.35 0.31 19.78
N GLY A 57 -4.61 -0.08 19.96
CA GLY A 57 -5.68 0.86 20.25
C GLY A 57 -6.63 1.19 19.11
N VAL A 58 -6.60 0.48 17.98
CA VAL A 58 -7.60 0.67 16.91
C VAL A 58 -9.01 0.42 17.44
N GLY A 59 -9.96 1.31 17.12
CA GLY A 59 -11.34 1.26 17.64
C GLY A 59 -12.20 0.19 16.98
N ILE A 60 -12.15 0.10 15.66
CA ILE A 60 -12.87 -0.91 14.86
C ILE A 60 -11.89 -1.60 13.92
N ILE A 61 -12.00 -2.91 13.82
CA ILE A 61 -11.29 -3.70 12.83
C ILE A 61 -12.32 -4.38 11.93
N THR A 62 -12.20 -4.20 10.61
CA THR A 62 -12.93 -4.99 9.62
C THR A 62 -11.94 -5.95 8.98
N THR A 63 -12.24 -7.25 9.00
CA THR A 63 -11.38 -8.25 8.36
C THR A 63 -11.24 -7.95 6.87
N GLU A 64 -10.20 -8.46 6.23
CA GLU A 64 -10.24 -8.51 4.76
C GLU A 64 -11.49 -9.26 4.29
N ALA A 65 -11.84 -9.05 3.03
CA ALA A 65 -13.05 -9.61 2.47
C ALA A 65 -13.00 -11.15 2.49
N MET A 66 -14.05 -11.77 3.04
CA MET A 66 -14.22 -13.22 3.10
C MET A 66 -15.30 -13.67 2.11
N ILE A 67 -15.05 -14.77 1.41
CA ILE A 67 -15.91 -15.27 0.34
C ILE A 67 -17.12 -16.00 0.92
N VAL A 68 -18.31 -15.57 0.50
CA VAL A 68 -19.57 -16.13 0.98
C VAL A 68 -19.96 -17.41 0.26
N SER A 69 -19.60 -17.56 -1.02
CA SER A 69 -19.91 -18.72 -1.86
C SER A 69 -18.83 -19.80 -1.78
N ARG A 70 -19.22 -21.05 -2.00
CA ARG A 70 -18.31 -22.20 -1.94
C ARG A 70 -17.37 -22.28 -3.14
N ASP A 71 -17.92 -22.15 -4.33
CA ASP A 71 -17.23 -22.53 -5.57
C ASP A 71 -17.01 -21.36 -6.54
N THR A 72 -17.53 -20.17 -6.20
CA THR A 72 -17.48 -18.97 -7.05
C THR A 72 -17.11 -17.71 -6.28
N GLY A 73 -16.80 -16.66 -6.99
CA GLY A 73 -16.65 -15.32 -6.40
C GLY A 73 -15.33 -15.02 -5.70
N MET A 74 -14.29 -15.85 -5.83
CA MET A 74 -12.97 -15.55 -5.31
C MET A 74 -12.26 -14.52 -6.17
N SER A 75 -11.77 -13.44 -5.57
CA SER A 75 -10.89 -12.49 -6.26
C SER A 75 -9.41 -12.84 -6.11
N LEU A 76 -9.02 -13.59 -5.08
CA LEU A 76 -7.65 -14.04 -4.82
C LEU A 76 -7.66 -15.48 -4.31
N ALA A 77 -6.63 -16.25 -4.66
CA ALA A 77 -6.56 -17.69 -4.37
C ALA A 77 -6.52 -18.06 -2.88
N ASN A 78 -6.07 -17.15 -2.03
CA ASN A 78 -5.87 -17.37 -0.58
C ASN A 78 -6.88 -16.65 0.30
N MET A 79 -8.04 -16.25 -0.25
CA MET A 79 -9.11 -15.62 0.56
C MET A 79 -9.82 -16.65 1.41
N GLU A 80 -10.16 -16.25 2.62
CA GLU A 80 -10.97 -17.06 3.54
C GLU A 80 -12.39 -17.27 3.01
N ARG A 81 -12.95 -18.42 3.32
CA ARG A 81 -14.30 -18.82 2.89
C ARG A 81 -15.17 -19.17 4.09
N PHE A 82 -16.37 -18.63 4.14
CA PHE A 82 -17.35 -18.99 5.16
C PHE A 82 -17.88 -20.43 5.05
N THR A 83 -17.69 -21.06 3.91
CA THR A 83 -18.11 -22.45 3.67
C THR A 83 -17.19 -23.50 4.29
N ASP A 84 -16.05 -23.11 4.87
CA ASP A 84 -15.17 -24.01 5.59
C ASP A 84 -15.48 -23.96 7.10
N ILE A 85 -16.03 -25.04 7.64
CA ILE A 85 -16.42 -25.14 9.06
C ILE A 85 -15.24 -24.91 10.04
N ARG A 86 -14.01 -25.10 9.58
CA ARG A 86 -12.81 -24.80 10.39
C ARG A 86 -12.70 -23.30 10.71
N ASN A 87 -13.28 -22.45 9.87
CA ASN A 87 -13.30 -21.00 10.08
C ASN A 87 -14.24 -20.57 11.21
N ASP A 88 -15.27 -21.35 11.57
CA ASP A 88 -16.18 -21.02 12.68
C ASP A 88 -15.39 -20.84 13.99
N PHE A 89 -14.53 -21.80 14.32
CA PHE A 89 -13.67 -21.74 15.51
C PHE A 89 -12.63 -20.63 15.44
N GLN A 90 -12.05 -20.41 14.27
CA GLN A 90 -11.05 -19.35 14.09
C GLN A 90 -11.67 -17.95 14.17
N LEU A 91 -12.90 -17.76 13.72
CA LEU A 91 -13.63 -16.49 13.89
C LEU A 91 -13.96 -16.22 15.36
N GLU A 92 -14.37 -17.26 16.12
CA GLU A 92 -14.57 -17.14 17.57
C GLU A 92 -13.27 -16.74 18.28
N LYS A 93 -12.16 -17.39 17.93
CA LYS A 93 -10.82 -17.04 18.44
C LYS A 93 -10.42 -15.61 18.09
N LEU A 94 -10.70 -15.16 16.86
CA LEU A 94 -10.46 -13.80 16.43
C LEU A 94 -11.27 -12.81 17.26
N ALA A 95 -12.60 -13.01 17.37
CA ALA A 95 -13.47 -12.13 18.14
C ALA A 95 -12.98 -11.99 19.59
N HIS A 96 -12.71 -13.13 20.25
CA HIS A 96 -12.18 -13.13 21.62
C HIS A 96 -10.84 -12.36 21.74
N SER A 97 -9.94 -12.55 20.78
CA SER A 97 -8.62 -11.89 20.78
C SER A 97 -8.71 -10.37 20.62
N ILE A 98 -9.66 -9.89 19.81
CA ILE A 98 -9.88 -8.46 19.55
C ILE A 98 -10.62 -7.80 20.72
N HIS A 99 -11.65 -8.44 21.27
CA HIS A 99 -12.43 -7.90 22.39
C HIS A 99 -11.62 -7.68 23.67
N ARG A 100 -10.51 -8.43 23.87
CA ARG A 100 -9.57 -8.19 24.98
C ARG A 100 -9.00 -6.78 25.03
N TYR A 101 -9.08 -6.05 23.93
CA TYR A 101 -8.57 -4.68 23.79
C TYR A 101 -9.66 -3.65 23.56
N ASP A 102 -10.92 -3.95 23.89
CA ASP A 102 -12.08 -3.07 23.73
C ASP A 102 -12.23 -2.54 22.29
N SER A 103 -11.90 -3.35 21.29
CA SER A 103 -12.11 -3.05 19.88
C SER A 103 -13.31 -3.82 19.35
N LEU A 104 -14.06 -3.22 18.41
CA LEU A 104 -15.09 -3.94 17.67
C LEU A 104 -14.46 -4.68 16.49
N ILE A 105 -15.04 -5.83 16.14
CA ILE A 105 -14.61 -6.65 15.01
C ILE A 105 -15.77 -6.93 14.06
N PHE A 106 -15.61 -6.59 12.78
CA PHE A 106 -16.54 -6.89 11.70
C PHE A 106 -15.88 -7.81 10.68
N ALA A 107 -16.66 -8.66 10.01
CA ALA A 107 -16.22 -9.38 8.83
C ALA A 107 -16.77 -8.69 7.57
N GLN A 108 -15.93 -8.47 6.54
CA GLN A 108 -16.44 -8.03 5.25
C GLN A 108 -16.85 -9.23 4.40
N LEU A 109 -18.10 -9.22 3.92
CA LEU A 109 -18.70 -10.29 3.12
C LEU A 109 -18.57 -9.97 1.63
N LEU A 110 -18.01 -10.88 0.85
CA LEU A 110 -17.68 -10.66 -0.57
C LEU A 110 -18.15 -11.81 -1.47
N HIS A 111 -18.61 -11.45 -2.64
CA HIS A 111 -18.58 -12.24 -3.86
C HIS A 111 -18.00 -11.34 -4.98
N ALA A 112 -16.91 -11.75 -5.62
CA ALA A 112 -16.19 -10.88 -6.56
C ALA A 112 -16.96 -10.66 -7.88
N GLY A 113 -17.90 -11.53 -8.22
CA GLY A 113 -18.63 -11.41 -9.47
C GLY A 113 -17.71 -11.54 -10.69
N ARG A 114 -17.79 -10.62 -11.64
CA ARG A 114 -16.94 -10.58 -12.84
C ARG A 114 -15.48 -10.23 -12.56
N GLU A 115 -15.18 -9.74 -11.35
CA GLU A 115 -13.82 -9.46 -10.86
C GLU A 115 -13.17 -10.69 -10.23
N ALA A 116 -13.81 -11.86 -10.32
CA ALA A 116 -13.26 -13.09 -9.80
C ALA A 116 -12.01 -13.51 -10.58
N MET A 117 -10.98 -13.98 -9.86
CA MET A 117 -9.76 -14.46 -10.48
C MET A 117 -10.00 -15.83 -11.11
N VAL A 118 -9.77 -15.94 -12.42
CA VAL A 118 -9.73 -17.23 -13.12
C VAL A 118 -8.38 -17.88 -12.83
N HIS A 119 -8.35 -18.80 -11.87
CA HIS A 119 -7.17 -19.59 -11.56
C HIS A 119 -7.37 -21.03 -12.02
N PRO A 120 -6.40 -21.65 -12.73
CA PRO A 120 -6.54 -23.01 -13.27
C PRO A 120 -6.90 -24.07 -12.23
N GLU A 121 -6.45 -23.88 -10.98
CA GLU A 121 -6.73 -24.81 -9.87
C GLU A 121 -8.14 -24.70 -9.28
N PHE A 122 -8.83 -23.57 -9.48
CA PHE A 122 -10.15 -23.31 -8.86
C PHE A 122 -11.31 -23.40 -9.83
N ASN A 123 -11.06 -23.57 -11.13
CA ASN A 123 -12.07 -23.77 -12.20
C ASN A 123 -13.41 -23.02 -11.96
N GLN A 124 -13.32 -21.78 -11.41
CA GLN A 124 -14.51 -21.01 -11.10
C GLN A 124 -15.01 -20.28 -12.35
N GLU A 125 -16.33 -20.22 -12.49
CA GLU A 125 -16.99 -19.45 -13.53
C GLU A 125 -17.08 -17.98 -13.14
N LEU A 126 -16.85 -17.07 -14.10
CA LEU A 126 -17.12 -15.64 -13.92
C LEU A 126 -18.63 -15.40 -13.97
N LEU A 127 -19.21 -14.88 -12.91
CA LEU A 127 -20.63 -14.63 -12.75
C LEU A 127 -20.88 -13.12 -12.55
N ALA A 128 -21.95 -12.59 -13.16
CA ALA A 128 -22.31 -11.17 -13.04
C ALA A 128 -23.82 -10.98 -13.20
N PRO A 129 -24.39 -9.79 -12.91
CA PRO A 129 -25.78 -9.49 -13.25
C PRO A 129 -26.05 -9.60 -14.76
N SER A 130 -25.10 -9.25 -15.58
CA SER A 130 -25.17 -9.30 -17.05
C SER A 130 -23.85 -9.76 -17.65
N ALA A 131 -23.87 -10.34 -18.87
CA ALA A 131 -22.69 -10.84 -19.57
C ALA A 131 -21.81 -9.69 -20.13
N ILE A 132 -21.35 -8.79 -19.26
CA ILE A 132 -20.55 -7.61 -19.60
C ILE A 132 -19.22 -7.71 -18.85
N PRO A 133 -18.07 -7.80 -19.56
CA PRO A 133 -16.76 -7.83 -18.90
C PRO A 133 -16.46 -6.49 -18.20
N GLU A 134 -15.62 -6.51 -17.19
CA GLU A 134 -15.16 -5.27 -16.53
C GLU A 134 -14.27 -4.46 -17.48
N CYS A 135 -13.36 -5.13 -18.19
CA CYS A 135 -12.45 -4.56 -19.17
C CYS A 135 -12.02 -5.62 -20.21
N ASP A 136 -11.41 -5.18 -21.32
CA ASP A 136 -11.09 -6.03 -22.47
C ASP A 136 -10.17 -7.22 -22.17
N TRP A 137 -9.31 -7.11 -21.15
CA TRP A 137 -8.37 -8.17 -20.76
C TRP A 137 -8.94 -9.14 -19.72
N MET A 138 -10.10 -8.86 -19.16
CA MET A 138 -10.86 -9.79 -18.30
C MET A 138 -11.85 -10.60 -19.14
N GLY A 139 -12.11 -11.83 -18.75
CA GLY A 139 -13.07 -12.71 -19.41
C GLY A 139 -14.50 -12.16 -19.35
N THR A 140 -15.34 -12.55 -20.32
CA THR A 140 -16.77 -12.24 -20.30
C THR A 140 -17.47 -13.13 -19.28
N PRO A 141 -18.16 -12.56 -18.28
CA PRO A 141 -18.90 -13.35 -17.30
C PRO A 141 -20.20 -13.92 -17.92
N ARG A 142 -20.70 -14.99 -17.32
CA ARG A 142 -22.09 -15.42 -17.55
C ARG A 142 -23.05 -14.62 -16.67
N ALA A 143 -24.20 -14.27 -17.22
CA ALA A 143 -25.28 -13.66 -16.44
C ALA A 143 -25.87 -14.67 -15.46
N LEU A 144 -26.04 -14.26 -14.20
CA LEU A 144 -26.70 -15.04 -13.15
C LEU A 144 -28.17 -15.31 -13.52
N THR A 145 -28.63 -16.52 -13.29
CA THR A 145 -30.05 -16.87 -13.30
C THR A 145 -30.75 -16.33 -12.04
N HIS A 146 -32.07 -16.28 -12.06
CA HIS A 146 -32.87 -15.84 -10.92
C HIS A 146 -32.63 -16.75 -9.67
N ASP A 147 -32.59 -18.06 -9.86
CA ASP A 147 -32.37 -19.02 -8.77
C ASP A 147 -30.96 -18.88 -8.17
N GLU A 148 -29.94 -18.62 -8.99
CA GLU A 148 -28.57 -18.37 -8.53
C GLU A 148 -28.48 -17.06 -7.72
N ILE A 149 -29.22 -16.00 -8.11
CA ILE A 149 -29.27 -14.76 -7.32
C ILE A 149 -29.84 -15.03 -5.93
N ILE A 150 -30.96 -15.77 -5.86
CA ILE A 150 -31.58 -16.15 -4.58
C ILE A 150 -30.62 -17.02 -3.73
N ALA A 151 -29.91 -17.98 -4.35
CA ALA A 151 -28.93 -18.80 -3.66
C ALA A 151 -27.77 -17.97 -3.08
N LEU A 152 -27.28 -16.99 -3.84
CA LEU A 152 -26.23 -16.07 -3.34
C LEU A 152 -26.75 -15.18 -2.20
N GLU A 153 -28.00 -14.72 -2.22
CA GLU A 153 -28.59 -14.00 -1.09
C GLU A 153 -28.59 -14.86 0.19
N GLU A 154 -28.84 -16.18 0.09
CA GLU A 154 -28.74 -17.13 1.20
C GLU A 154 -27.28 -17.34 1.64
N ASP A 155 -26.31 -17.37 0.72
CA ASP A 155 -24.89 -17.48 1.06
C ASP A 155 -24.45 -16.28 1.93
N PHE A 156 -24.86 -15.05 1.58
CA PHE A 156 -24.61 -13.86 2.40
C PHE A 156 -25.26 -13.96 3.78
N LEU A 157 -26.50 -14.45 3.87
CA LEU A 157 -27.18 -14.70 5.14
C LEU A 157 -26.40 -15.69 5.99
N ASN A 158 -26.02 -16.83 5.43
CA ASN A 158 -25.31 -17.89 6.13
C ASN A 158 -23.96 -17.38 6.68
N ALA A 159 -23.21 -16.62 5.87
CA ALA A 159 -21.97 -15.99 6.31
C ALA A 159 -22.18 -15.04 7.51
N ALA A 160 -23.23 -14.22 7.47
CA ALA A 160 -23.57 -13.33 8.58
C ALA A 160 -23.97 -14.08 9.85
N LEU A 161 -24.70 -15.19 9.73
CA LEU A 161 -25.08 -16.06 10.86
C LEU A 161 -23.85 -16.72 11.50
N ILE A 162 -22.88 -17.17 10.71
CA ILE A 162 -21.59 -17.70 11.19
C ILE A 162 -20.87 -16.62 12.00
N CYS A 163 -20.77 -15.39 11.48
CA CYS A 163 -20.15 -14.28 12.18
C CYS A 163 -20.85 -13.96 13.51
N ALA A 164 -22.18 -13.89 13.52
CA ALA A 164 -22.96 -13.61 14.73
C ALA A 164 -22.78 -14.72 15.78
N LYS A 165 -22.78 -15.98 15.36
CA LYS A 165 -22.53 -17.14 16.23
C LYS A 165 -21.12 -17.15 16.81
N ALA A 166 -20.11 -16.77 16.01
CA ALA A 166 -18.72 -16.66 16.44
C ALA A 166 -18.46 -15.45 17.36
N GLY A 167 -19.47 -14.61 17.59
CA GLY A 167 -19.38 -13.47 18.52
C GLY A 167 -18.76 -12.22 17.92
N LEU A 168 -18.68 -12.09 16.58
CA LEU A 168 -18.33 -10.83 15.94
C LEU A 168 -19.40 -9.75 16.24
N ASP A 169 -19.01 -8.49 16.21
CA ASP A 169 -19.91 -7.37 16.50
C ASP A 169 -20.81 -7.01 15.31
N GLY A 170 -20.42 -7.41 14.10
CA GLY A 170 -21.17 -7.12 12.89
C GLY A 170 -20.53 -7.63 11.61
N VAL A 171 -21.17 -7.27 10.50
CA VAL A 171 -20.68 -7.52 9.14
C VAL A 171 -20.74 -6.26 8.30
N GLU A 172 -19.87 -6.19 7.29
CA GLU A 172 -19.87 -5.18 6.25
C GLU A 172 -20.09 -5.84 4.89
N LEU A 173 -21.18 -5.48 4.20
CA LEU A 173 -21.39 -5.93 2.82
C LEU A 173 -20.45 -5.20 1.87
N HIS A 174 -19.76 -5.92 0.99
CA HIS A 174 -18.87 -5.29 0.02
C HIS A 174 -19.63 -4.88 -1.25
N GLY A 175 -20.20 -3.66 -1.22
CA GLY A 175 -20.94 -3.04 -2.33
C GLY A 175 -20.13 -1.97 -3.09
N ALA A 176 -18.80 -2.13 -3.19
CA ALA A 176 -17.90 -1.18 -3.83
C ALA A 176 -16.94 -1.87 -4.80
N HIS A 177 -16.11 -1.08 -5.48
CA HIS A 177 -14.93 -1.48 -6.27
C HIS A 177 -15.20 -2.40 -7.48
N GLY A 178 -16.44 -2.48 -7.96
CA GLY A 178 -16.79 -3.33 -9.08
C GLY A 178 -17.16 -4.78 -8.71
N TYR A 179 -17.23 -5.14 -7.42
CA TYR A 179 -17.63 -6.47 -6.99
C TYR A 179 -19.15 -6.70 -7.11
N LEU A 180 -19.63 -7.92 -6.88
CA LEU A 180 -20.98 -8.36 -7.28
C LEU A 180 -22.11 -7.43 -6.81
N ILE A 181 -22.13 -7.00 -5.56
CA ILE A 181 -23.17 -6.08 -5.06
C ILE A 181 -23.08 -4.72 -5.79
N ASN A 182 -21.86 -4.18 -6.00
CA ASN A 182 -21.67 -2.97 -6.80
C ASN A 182 -22.11 -3.17 -8.25
N GLN A 183 -21.84 -4.35 -8.84
CA GLN A 183 -22.27 -4.69 -10.19
C GLN A 183 -23.79 -4.65 -10.34
N PHE A 184 -24.54 -5.18 -9.35
CA PHE A 184 -26.01 -5.08 -9.37
C PHE A 184 -26.48 -3.62 -9.29
N MET A 185 -25.85 -2.78 -8.48
CA MET A 185 -26.22 -1.37 -8.31
C MET A 185 -25.82 -0.50 -9.49
N SER A 186 -24.75 -0.85 -10.22
CA SER A 186 -24.19 -0.04 -11.32
C SER A 186 -24.99 -0.15 -12.60
N PRO A 187 -25.44 0.98 -13.20
CA PRO A 187 -26.12 0.96 -14.49
C PRO A 187 -25.24 0.47 -15.64
N ARG A 188 -23.91 0.61 -15.52
CA ARG A 188 -22.94 0.10 -16.51
C ARG A 188 -22.86 -1.43 -16.50
N ALA A 189 -22.89 -2.05 -15.33
CA ALA A 189 -22.68 -3.49 -15.17
C ALA A 189 -24.00 -4.30 -15.21
N ASN A 190 -25.12 -3.68 -14.82
CA ASN A 190 -26.41 -4.32 -14.71
C ASN A 190 -27.36 -3.87 -15.83
N GLN A 191 -27.47 -4.67 -16.89
CA GLN A 191 -28.35 -4.48 -18.03
C GLN A 191 -29.54 -5.47 -18.01
N ARG A 192 -29.90 -5.97 -16.82
CA ARG A 192 -31.04 -6.89 -16.65
C ARG A 192 -32.36 -6.18 -16.91
N THR A 193 -33.35 -6.94 -17.39
CA THR A 193 -34.72 -6.47 -17.66
C THR A 193 -35.77 -7.07 -16.73
N ASP A 194 -35.33 -7.89 -15.78
CA ASP A 194 -36.17 -8.46 -14.71
C ASP A 194 -36.19 -7.55 -13.46
N GLU A 195 -36.72 -8.04 -12.35
CA GLU A 195 -36.84 -7.31 -11.09
C GLU A 195 -35.52 -6.96 -10.42
N TYR A 196 -34.37 -7.45 -10.90
CA TYR A 196 -33.02 -7.11 -10.41
C TYR A 196 -32.31 -6.05 -11.27
N GLY A 197 -32.97 -5.52 -12.33
CA GLY A 197 -32.35 -4.53 -13.23
C GLY A 197 -33.32 -3.46 -13.72
N GLY A 198 -32.79 -2.51 -14.51
CA GLY A 198 -33.55 -1.38 -15.04
C GLY A 198 -33.68 -0.22 -14.05
N SER A 199 -34.76 -0.15 -13.27
CA SER A 199 -35.00 0.97 -12.34
C SER A 199 -33.97 0.99 -11.18
N PHE A 200 -33.86 2.14 -10.51
CA PHE A 200 -33.01 2.31 -9.33
C PHE A 200 -33.34 1.26 -8.26
N GLU A 201 -34.62 1.10 -7.92
CA GLU A 201 -35.09 0.16 -6.90
C GLU A 201 -34.75 -1.29 -7.26
N ASN A 202 -34.86 -1.65 -8.52
CA ASN A 202 -34.52 -2.98 -9.03
C ASN A 202 -33.01 -3.24 -8.91
N ARG A 203 -32.17 -2.27 -9.29
CA ARG A 203 -30.72 -2.41 -9.12
C ARG A 203 -30.31 -2.50 -7.64
N MET A 204 -31.03 -1.85 -6.74
CA MET A 204 -30.81 -1.95 -5.29
C MET A 204 -31.35 -3.25 -4.66
N ARG A 205 -32.15 -4.03 -5.38
CA ARG A 205 -32.91 -5.19 -4.85
C ARG A 205 -32.01 -6.27 -4.26
N PHE A 206 -30.92 -6.63 -4.91
CA PHE A 206 -30.00 -7.65 -4.40
C PHE A 206 -29.44 -7.26 -3.01
N ALA A 207 -28.88 -6.06 -2.86
CA ALA A 207 -28.41 -5.55 -1.57
C ALA A 207 -29.54 -5.46 -0.54
N THR A 208 -30.75 -5.05 -0.97
CA THR A 208 -31.95 -4.94 -0.13
C THR A 208 -32.38 -6.29 0.44
N ASN A 209 -32.42 -7.31 -0.39
CA ASN A 209 -32.84 -8.66 0.02
C ASN A 209 -31.82 -9.27 0.98
N ILE A 210 -30.53 -9.16 0.70
CA ILE A 210 -29.45 -9.59 1.59
C ILE A 210 -29.61 -8.90 2.95
N PHE A 211 -29.72 -7.57 2.99
CA PHE A 211 -29.90 -6.83 4.23
C PHE A 211 -31.11 -7.32 5.03
N LYS A 212 -32.29 -7.42 4.40
CA LYS A 212 -33.52 -7.85 5.06
C LYS A 212 -33.42 -9.26 5.64
N LYS A 213 -32.83 -10.21 4.88
CA LYS A 213 -32.62 -11.58 5.35
C LYS A 213 -31.70 -11.60 6.57
N ILE A 214 -30.55 -10.92 6.51
CA ILE A 214 -29.61 -10.85 7.63
C ILE A 214 -30.26 -10.19 8.84
N ARG A 215 -30.89 -9.01 8.69
CA ARG A 215 -31.48 -8.27 9.82
C ARG A 215 -32.59 -9.05 10.53
N ALA A 216 -33.36 -9.84 9.80
CA ALA A 216 -34.39 -10.69 10.37
C ALA A 216 -33.87 -11.89 11.20
N ALA A 217 -32.61 -12.29 10.95
CA ALA A 217 -32.04 -13.53 11.51
C ALA A 217 -30.97 -13.30 12.59
N VAL A 218 -30.37 -12.09 12.65
CA VAL A 218 -29.32 -11.78 13.62
C VAL A 218 -29.86 -11.01 14.83
N PRO A 219 -29.15 -11.02 15.99
CA PRO A 219 -29.55 -10.23 17.16
C PRO A 219 -29.65 -8.72 16.87
N ASP A 220 -30.55 -8.04 17.57
CA ASP A 220 -30.77 -6.59 17.39
C ASP A 220 -29.49 -5.73 17.49
N LYS A 221 -28.56 -6.11 18.36
CA LYS A 221 -27.29 -5.38 18.57
C LYS A 221 -26.22 -5.69 17.53
N PHE A 222 -26.47 -6.65 16.65
CA PHE A 222 -25.53 -7.00 15.58
C PHE A 222 -25.51 -5.91 14.51
N ILE A 223 -24.34 -5.38 14.19
CA ILE A 223 -24.15 -4.26 13.29
C ILE A 223 -24.11 -4.75 11.85
N ILE A 224 -24.85 -4.11 10.95
CA ILE A 224 -24.81 -4.39 9.51
C ILE A 224 -24.46 -3.11 8.78
N GLY A 225 -23.24 -3.04 8.26
CA GLY A 225 -22.80 -1.95 7.41
C GLY A 225 -22.67 -2.35 5.95
N ILE A 226 -22.46 -1.38 5.11
CA ILE A 226 -22.15 -1.61 3.69
C ILE A 226 -21.06 -0.64 3.22
N ARG A 227 -20.11 -1.18 2.44
CA ARG A 227 -19.14 -0.36 1.73
C ARG A 227 -19.67 -0.07 0.33
N ILE A 228 -19.68 1.21 -0.05
CA ILE A 228 -20.13 1.68 -1.36
C ILE A 228 -19.05 2.55 -2.02
N ASN A 229 -19.10 2.69 -3.34
CA ASN A 229 -18.36 3.73 -4.04
C ASN A 229 -19.11 5.06 -3.94
N GLY A 230 -18.41 6.12 -3.56
CA GLY A 230 -18.88 7.50 -3.73
C GLY A 230 -18.88 7.95 -5.18
N ASP A 231 -18.14 7.22 -6.04
CA ASP A 231 -18.11 7.34 -7.51
C ASP A 231 -17.34 6.12 -8.07
N ASP A 232 -17.81 5.52 -9.15
CA ASP A 232 -17.11 4.42 -9.83
C ASP A 232 -15.89 4.90 -10.62
N CYS A 233 -15.74 6.21 -10.84
CA CYS A 233 -14.67 6.86 -11.58
C CYS A 233 -14.55 6.35 -13.03
N ILE A 234 -15.65 5.92 -13.63
CA ILE A 234 -15.72 5.41 -15.01
C ILE A 234 -17.03 5.81 -15.67
N GLU A 235 -16.98 6.10 -16.97
CA GLU A 235 -18.16 6.48 -17.74
C GLU A 235 -19.27 5.41 -17.70
N GLY A 236 -20.50 5.85 -17.48
CA GLY A 236 -21.69 4.99 -17.36
C GLY A 236 -21.79 4.22 -16.03
N GLY A 237 -20.81 4.33 -15.13
CA GLY A 237 -20.85 3.77 -13.80
C GLY A 237 -21.70 4.58 -12.82
N ILE A 238 -21.61 4.23 -11.55
CA ILE A 238 -22.23 4.97 -10.44
C ILE A 238 -21.53 6.32 -10.32
N THR A 239 -22.29 7.41 -10.47
CA THR A 239 -21.82 8.77 -10.25
C THR A 239 -21.93 9.17 -8.76
N ASN A 240 -21.28 10.28 -8.36
CA ASN A 240 -21.42 10.78 -6.98
C ASN A 240 -22.88 11.15 -6.65
N ALA A 241 -23.66 11.65 -7.61
CA ALA A 241 -25.09 11.90 -7.42
C ALA A 241 -25.88 10.60 -7.15
N ASP A 242 -25.59 9.54 -7.92
CA ASP A 242 -26.19 8.22 -7.66
C ASP A 242 -25.81 7.68 -6.29
N ALA A 243 -24.55 7.83 -5.88
CA ALA A 243 -24.07 7.39 -4.57
C ALA A 243 -24.78 8.10 -3.41
N VAL A 244 -25.10 9.38 -3.56
CA VAL A 244 -25.91 10.14 -2.60
C VAL A 244 -27.33 9.56 -2.47
N GLU A 245 -27.99 9.27 -3.59
CA GLU A 245 -29.33 8.66 -3.58
C GLU A 245 -29.29 7.22 -3.01
N MET A 246 -28.28 6.45 -3.36
CA MET A 246 -28.05 5.12 -2.78
C MET A 246 -27.86 5.21 -1.26
N ALA A 247 -27.09 6.18 -0.77
CA ALA A 247 -26.84 6.36 0.65
C ALA A 247 -28.13 6.63 1.43
N LYS A 248 -29.00 7.53 0.93
CA LYS A 248 -30.32 7.79 1.51
C LYS A 248 -31.20 6.55 1.51
N TYR A 249 -31.19 5.79 0.42
CA TYR A 249 -31.96 4.56 0.31
C TYR A 249 -31.49 3.52 1.34
N LEU A 250 -30.18 3.32 1.49
CA LEU A 250 -29.59 2.37 2.42
C LEU A 250 -29.82 2.76 3.88
N GLU A 251 -29.75 4.05 4.22
CA GLU A 251 -30.14 4.57 5.55
C GLU A 251 -31.61 4.27 5.85
N ASN A 252 -32.52 4.59 4.91
CA ASN A 252 -33.96 4.33 5.07
C ASN A 252 -34.28 2.83 5.19
N LEU A 253 -33.47 1.97 4.56
CA LEU A 253 -33.58 0.51 4.68
C LEU A 253 -33.18 0.03 6.08
N GLY A 254 -32.30 0.75 6.79
CA GLY A 254 -31.88 0.48 8.16
C GLY A 254 -30.46 -0.01 8.34
N PHE A 255 -29.57 0.22 7.36
CA PHE A 255 -28.13 -0.02 7.57
C PHE A 255 -27.60 0.83 8.72
N ASP A 256 -26.66 0.29 9.48
CA ASP A 256 -26.13 0.91 10.70
C ASP A 256 -24.99 1.89 10.43
N TYR A 257 -24.26 1.74 9.31
CA TYR A 257 -23.23 2.66 8.82
C TYR A 257 -22.96 2.47 7.33
N LEU A 258 -22.37 3.50 6.72
CA LEU A 258 -21.82 3.44 5.37
C LEU A 258 -20.29 3.57 5.41
N ASN A 259 -19.58 2.75 4.66
CA ASN A 259 -18.15 2.87 4.41
C ASN A 259 -17.97 3.39 2.98
N VAL A 260 -17.48 4.62 2.80
CA VAL A 260 -17.44 5.27 1.48
C VAL A 260 -16.02 5.25 0.91
N SER A 261 -15.89 4.59 -0.24
CA SER A 261 -14.67 4.49 -1.05
C SER A 261 -14.89 5.09 -2.45
N CYS A 262 -14.06 4.78 -3.43
CA CYS A 262 -14.30 5.10 -4.85
C CYS A 262 -13.52 4.19 -5.78
N GLY A 263 -13.94 4.18 -7.04
CA GLY A 263 -13.27 3.54 -8.16
C GLY A 263 -13.55 2.05 -8.32
N THR A 264 -13.38 1.57 -9.55
CA THR A 264 -13.41 0.16 -9.95
C THR A 264 -12.05 -0.26 -10.50
N TYR A 265 -11.88 -1.54 -10.84
CA TYR A 265 -10.64 -2.04 -11.45
C TYR A 265 -10.36 -1.36 -12.80
N SER A 266 -11.37 -1.20 -13.67
CA SER A 266 -11.23 -0.50 -14.96
C SER A 266 -10.81 0.95 -14.82
N ALA A 267 -11.30 1.62 -13.76
CA ALA A 267 -10.91 3.00 -13.48
C ALA A 267 -9.47 3.12 -12.95
N GLY A 268 -8.86 2.01 -12.49
CA GLY A 268 -7.55 2.03 -11.85
C GLY A 268 -7.48 2.79 -10.52
N MET A 269 -8.64 3.21 -9.96
CA MET A 269 -8.74 4.12 -8.82
C MET A 269 -9.18 3.44 -7.52
N HIS A 270 -9.44 2.13 -7.54
CA HIS A 270 -9.76 1.33 -6.35
C HIS A 270 -8.58 1.22 -5.36
N VAL A 271 -7.35 1.39 -5.87
CA VAL A 271 -6.10 1.48 -5.11
C VAL A 271 -5.40 2.80 -5.41
N ASP A 272 -5.13 3.62 -4.39
CA ASP A 272 -4.46 4.90 -4.59
C ASP A 272 -3.00 4.71 -5.02
N PRO A 273 -2.57 5.31 -6.15
CA PRO A 273 -1.15 5.45 -6.46
C PRO A 273 -0.44 6.37 -5.44
N SER A 274 0.87 6.27 -5.37
CA SER A 274 1.68 7.03 -4.39
C SER A 274 1.56 8.55 -4.56
N GLN A 275 1.19 9.03 -5.74
CA GLN A 275 1.11 10.43 -6.11
C GLN A 275 -0.14 11.13 -5.56
N MET A 276 -1.17 10.36 -5.18
CA MET A 276 -2.41 10.97 -4.69
C MET A 276 -2.18 11.76 -3.41
N PRO A 277 -2.68 13.02 -3.36
CA PRO A 277 -2.56 13.86 -2.18
C PRO A 277 -3.41 13.31 -1.03
N PRO A 278 -3.10 13.68 0.21
CA PRO A 278 -3.96 13.37 1.34
C PRO A 278 -5.38 13.86 1.13
N LEU A 279 -6.36 13.06 1.57
CA LEU A 279 -7.79 13.39 1.61
C LEU A 279 -8.44 13.71 0.25
N TRP A 280 -7.84 13.30 -0.87
CA TRP A 280 -8.35 13.60 -2.21
C TRP A 280 -9.76 13.06 -2.48
N LYS A 281 -10.18 12.02 -1.74
CA LYS A 281 -11.52 11.43 -1.87
C LYS A 281 -12.63 12.23 -1.15
N ASN A 282 -12.29 13.31 -0.43
CA ASN A 282 -13.30 14.10 0.25
C ASN A 282 -14.39 14.62 -0.70
N SER A 283 -14.07 14.92 -1.96
CA SER A 283 -15.05 15.33 -2.97
C SER A 283 -16.13 14.28 -3.23
N TYR A 284 -15.85 13.00 -3.02
CA TYR A 284 -16.80 11.91 -3.17
C TYR A 284 -17.50 11.53 -1.87
N ILE A 285 -16.80 11.67 -0.74
CA ILE A 285 -17.30 11.22 0.58
C ILE A 285 -18.22 12.28 1.21
N LEU A 286 -17.84 13.56 1.16
CA LEU A 286 -18.55 14.64 1.81
C LEU A 286 -20.02 14.79 1.36
N PRO A 287 -20.36 14.73 0.05
CA PRO A 287 -21.76 14.77 -0.37
C PRO A 287 -22.60 13.62 0.19
N VAL A 288 -22.02 12.41 0.25
CA VAL A 288 -22.67 11.24 0.85
C VAL A 288 -22.92 11.48 2.35
N LYS A 289 -21.88 11.92 3.09
CA LYS A 289 -22.03 12.20 4.53
C LYS A 289 -23.08 13.28 4.82
N GLN A 290 -23.15 14.32 4.01
CA GLN A 290 -24.14 15.39 4.17
C GLN A 290 -25.58 14.93 3.92
N ALA A 291 -25.76 13.83 3.21
CA ALA A 291 -27.08 13.31 2.82
C ALA A 291 -27.68 12.32 3.84
N VAL A 292 -26.88 11.83 4.81
CA VAL A 292 -27.30 10.81 5.78
C VAL A 292 -26.95 11.20 7.21
N SER A 293 -27.70 10.65 8.17
CA SER A 293 -27.47 10.82 9.61
C SER A 293 -26.70 9.67 10.25
N ILE A 294 -26.74 8.49 9.64
CA ILE A 294 -25.98 7.32 10.13
C ILE A 294 -24.47 7.56 10.00
N PRO A 295 -23.64 6.86 10.81
CA PRO A 295 -22.20 6.97 10.74
C PRO A 295 -21.63 6.68 9.36
N VAL A 296 -20.68 7.51 8.92
CA VAL A 296 -19.93 7.33 7.69
C VAL A 296 -18.45 7.08 8.01
N PHE A 297 -17.91 6.00 7.49
CA PHE A 297 -16.49 5.68 7.53
C PHE A 297 -15.82 6.25 6.28
N ALA A 298 -14.91 7.21 6.47
CA ALA A 298 -14.21 7.88 5.37
C ALA A 298 -12.96 7.12 4.96
N VAL A 299 -12.98 6.48 3.78
CA VAL A 299 -11.79 5.83 3.20
C VAL A 299 -10.99 6.83 2.40
N ASN A 300 -9.81 7.18 2.90
CA ASN A 300 -8.97 8.20 2.26
C ASN A 300 -7.46 7.86 2.35
N THR A 301 -6.60 8.70 1.76
CA THR A 301 -5.14 8.55 1.81
C THR A 301 -4.54 9.06 3.13
N VAL A 302 -4.94 8.44 4.25
CA VAL A 302 -4.47 8.83 5.59
C VAL A 302 -3.13 8.16 5.90
N LYS A 303 -2.09 8.97 6.15
CA LYS A 303 -0.71 8.52 6.37
C LYS A 303 -0.13 8.88 7.73
N THR A 304 -0.65 9.94 8.36
CA THR A 304 -0.18 10.45 9.66
C THR A 304 -1.36 10.76 10.59
N PRO A 305 -1.14 10.82 11.92
CA PRO A 305 -2.18 11.23 12.87
C PRO A 305 -2.78 12.61 12.59
N ALA A 306 -1.97 13.56 12.11
CA ALA A 306 -2.45 14.89 11.73
C ALA A 306 -3.43 14.83 10.54
N ILE A 307 -3.16 14.01 9.54
CA ILE A 307 -4.07 13.79 8.39
C ILE A 307 -5.35 13.08 8.85
N ALA A 308 -5.27 12.15 9.81
CA ALA A 308 -6.43 11.49 10.39
C ALA A 308 -7.35 12.49 11.11
N GLU A 309 -6.77 13.38 11.93
CA GLU A 309 -7.48 14.46 12.59
C GLU A 309 -8.15 15.40 11.58
N GLN A 310 -7.40 15.86 10.58
CA GLN A 310 -7.89 16.71 9.50
C GLN A 310 -9.04 16.06 8.70
N SER A 311 -9.01 14.74 8.51
CA SER A 311 -10.09 14.00 7.87
C SER A 311 -11.42 14.16 8.63
N LEU A 312 -11.40 14.03 9.95
CA LEU A 312 -12.57 14.23 10.79
C LEU A 312 -12.99 15.70 10.87
N GLU A 313 -12.02 16.62 10.94
CA GLU A 313 -12.27 18.06 10.92
C GLU A 313 -12.97 18.54 9.65
N SER A 314 -12.67 17.89 8.51
CA SER A 314 -13.31 18.21 7.23
C SER A 314 -14.81 17.88 7.19
N GLY A 315 -15.31 17.09 8.15
CA GLY A 315 -16.69 16.64 8.21
C GLY A 315 -17.06 15.58 7.17
N ALA A 316 -16.08 15.02 6.44
CA ALA A 316 -16.35 14.01 5.42
C ALA A 316 -16.77 12.63 6.00
N GLY A 317 -16.54 12.40 7.29
CA GLY A 317 -16.95 11.17 7.95
C GLY A 317 -16.98 11.28 9.46
N ASP A 318 -17.64 10.35 10.11
CA ASP A 318 -17.70 10.23 11.57
C ASP A 318 -16.54 9.38 12.10
N PHE A 319 -15.98 8.52 11.25
CA PHE A 319 -14.83 7.67 11.52
C PHE A 319 -13.84 7.76 10.35
N VAL A 320 -12.55 7.67 10.66
CA VAL A 320 -11.47 7.70 9.66
C VAL A 320 -10.91 6.29 9.44
N CYS A 321 -10.90 5.85 8.18
CA CYS A 321 -10.32 4.58 7.78
C CYS A 321 -8.82 4.70 7.52
N ILE A 322 -8.03 3.88 8.21
CA ILE A 322 -6.58 3.79 8.03
C ILE A 322 -6.23 2.37 7.60
N GLY A 323 -6.09 2.12 6.30
CA GLY A 323 -5.76 0.81 5.74
C GLY A 323 -4.24 0.58 5.73
N ARG A 324 -3.58 0.92 4.61
CA ARG A 324 -2.13 0.72 4.43
C ARG A 324 -1.28 1.43 5.49
N GLY A 325 -1.79 2.50 6.14
CA GLY A 325 -1.14 3.14 7.29
C GLY A 325 -0.93 2.19 8.46
N LEU A 326 -1.94 1.37 8.79
CA LEU A 326 -1.87 0.36 9.86
C LEU A 326 -1.11 -0.91 9.44
N ILE A 327 -0.88 -1.14 8.15
CA ILE A 327 0.09 -2.14 7.66
C ILE A 327 1.52 -1.66 7.97
N ALA A 328 1.82 -0.41 7.62
CA ALA A 328 3.14 0.19 7.80
C ALA A 328 3.49 0.42 9.28
N GLU A 329 2.48 0.79 10.09
CA GLU A 329 2.65 1.13 11.49
C GLU A 329 1.50 0.58 12.36
N PRO A 330 1.65 -0.62 12.94
CA PRO A 330 0.65 -1.17 13.85
C PRO A 330 0.43 -0.30 15.10
N GLU A 331 1.47 0.38 15.58
CA GLU A 331 1.44 1.25 16.76
C GLU A 331 0.89 2.66 16.49
N PHE A 332 0.33 2.93 15.32
CA PHE A 332 -0.15 4.24 14.88
C PHE A 332 -0.97 4.95 15.96
N VAL A 333 -1.99 4.29 16.50
CA VAL A 333 -2.90 4.87 17.49
C VAL A 333 -2.19 5.09 18.83
N GLU A 334 -1.39 4.13 19.27
CA GLU A 334 -0.63 4.24 20.51
C GLU A 334 0.42 5.37 20.45
N LYS A 335 1.14 5.49 19.34
CA LYS A 335 2.12 6.57 19.15
C LYS A 335 1.44 7.94 19.12
N ALA A 336 0.29 8.06 18.43
CA ALA A 336 -0.51 9.28 18.45
C ALA A 336 -0.98 9.62 19.86
N ARG A 337 -1.48 8.63 20.62
CA ARG A 337 -2.01 8.80 21.96
C ARG A 337 -0.95 9.18 22.99
N SER A 338 0.25 8.64 22.86
CA SER A 338 1.38 8.86 23.80
C SER A 338 2.21 10.11 23.50
N GLY A 339 1.87 10.89 22.45
CA GLY A 339 2.62 12.07 22.03
C GLY A 339 3.85 11.77 21.18
N ARG A 340 3.92 10.58 20.58
CA ARG A 340 5.00 10.12 19.68
C ARG A 340 4.54 10.12 18.21
N ALA A 341 3.67 11.03 17.83
CA ALA A 341 3.13 11.11 16.46
C ALA A 341 4.22 11.28 15.39
N ASN A 342 5.34 11.93 15.74
CA ASN A 342 6.51 12.08 14.88
C ASN A 342 7.32 10.78 14.68
N GLU A 343 7.03 9.72 15.43
CA GLU A 343 7.61 8.39 15.26
C GLU A 343 6.68 7.43 14.50
N VAL A 344 5.55 7.89 13.99
CA VAL A 344 4.66 7.06 13.18
C VAL A 344 5.30 6.82 11.81
N HIS A 345 5.63 5.58 11.51
CA HIS A 345 6.21 5.16 10.24
C HIS A 345 5.14 5.16 9.16
N ASN A 346 5.04 6.23 8.40
CA ASN A 346 3.97 6.41 7.43
C ASN A 346 4.08 5.44 6.24
N CYS A 347 2.93 5.03 5.72
CA CYS A 347 2.85 4.28 4.48
C CYS A 347 3.30 5.12 3.28
N LEU A 348 4.20 4.58 2.44
CA LEU A 348 4.73 5.24 1.25
C LEU A 348 3.73 5.29 0.08
N GLY A 349 2.67 4.48 0.08
CA GLY A 349 1.79 4.32 -1.07
C GLY A 349 2.44 3.52 -2.22
N CYS A 350 3.54 2.84 -1.96
CA CYS A 350 4.30 2.08 -2.95
C CYS A 350 3.57 0.84 -3.48
N ASN A 351 2.47 0.46 -2.87
CA ASN A 351 1.63 -0.71 -3.19
C ASN A 351 2.38 -2.05 -3.18
N HIS A 352 3.59 -2.12 -2.64
CA HIS A 352 4.36 -3.36 -2.56
C HIS A 352 3.58 -4.48 -1.88
N CYS A 353 2.83 -4.17 -0.82
CA CYS A 353 1.95 -5.12 -0.13
C CYS A 353 0.81 -5.66 -1.01
N LEU A 354 0.38 -4.94 -2.04
CA LEU A 354 -0.65 -5.35 -2.98
C LEU A 354 -0.07 -6.03 -4.23
N PHE A 355 1.11 -5.59 -4.67
CA PHE A 355 1.78 -6.11 -5.86
C PHE A 355 2.20 -7.59 -5.74
N GLN A 356 2.43 -8.07 -4.53
CA GLN A 356 2.79 -9.46 -4.26
C GLN A 356 1.67 -10.45 -4.67
N PHE A 357 0.42 -10.04 -4.71
CA PHE A 357 -0.69 -10.88 -5.17
C PHE A 357 -0.53 -11.41 -6.59
N GLY A 358 -0.03 -10.58 -7.51
CA GLY A 358 0.18 -10.97 -8.91
C GLY A 358 1.36 -11.94 -9.13
N ARG A 359 2.14 -12.25 -8.09
CA ARG A 359 3.34 -13.08 -8.17
C ARG A 359 3.23 -14.43 -7.46
N ASN A 360 2.04 -14.89 -7.13
CA ASN A 360 1.81 -16.12 -6.35
C ASN A 360 2.58 -16.16 -5.02
N VAL A 361 2.78 -15.00 -4.39
CA VAL A 361 3.43 -14.92 -3.08
C VAL A 361 2.37 -15.02 -2.00
N TRP A 362 2.49 -16.04 -1.17
CA TRP A 362 1.52 -16.37 -0.13
C TRP A 362 1.48 -15.40 1.06
N ARG A 363 2.42 -14.45 1.12
CA ARG A 363 2.50 -13.44 2.18
C ARG A 363 2.81 -12.07 1.61
N THR A 364 2.07 -11.06 2.06
CA THR A 364 2.40 -9.68 1.73
C THR A 364 3.52 -9.16 2.60
N HIS A 365 4.44 -8.45 1.97
CA HIS A 365 5.50 -7.72 2.65
C HIS A 365 5.25 -6.21 2.55
N CYS A 366 5.58 -5.48 3.61
CA CYS A 366 5.54 -4.02 3.59
C CYS A 366 6.95 -3.44 3.50
N SER A 367 7.16 -2.47 2.62
CA SER A 367 8.45 -1.78 2.49
C SER A 367 8.87 -1.01 3.75
N VAL A 368 7.93 -0.73 4.66
CA VAL A 368 8.18 0.03 5.89
C VAL A 368 8.22 -0.88 7.11
N ASN A 369 7.33 -1.87 7.16
CA ASN A 369 7.16 -2.79 8.29
C ASN A 369 7.55 -4.22 7.87
N PRO A 370 8.76 -4.67 8.17
CA PRO A 370 9.20 -6.03 7.83
C PRO A 370 8.46 -7.13 8.60
N ARG A 371 7.79 -6.78 9.71
CA ARG A 371 7.01 -7.71 10.53
C ARG A 371 5.61 -7.98 9.97
N ASN A 372 5.16 -7.21 8.97
CA ASN A 372 3.80 -7.34 8.45
C ASN A 372 3.49 -8.76 7.97
N GLY A 373 2.42 -9.35 8.52
CA GLY A 373 2.03 -10.74 8.26
C GLY A 373 2.91 -11.80 8.94
N LEU A 374 3.86 -11.38 9.77
CA LEU A 374 4.79 -12.21 10.54
C LEU A 374 4.76 -11.85 12.04
N GLU A 375 3.68 -11.20 12.51
CA GLU A 375 3.55 -10.69 13.85
C GLU A 375 3.77 -11.78 14.91
N GLN A 376 3.27 -13.00 14.65
CA GLN A 376 3.45 -14.15 15.52
C GLN A 376 4.90 -14.64 15.56
N TRP A 377 5.59 -14.63 14.42
CA TRP A 377 6.98 -15.09 14.30
C TRP A 377 7.95 -14.14 15.01
N TYR A 378 7.65 -12.84 14.98
CA TYR A 378 8.45 -11.79 15.61
C TYR A 378 7.84 -11.29 16.94
N ALA A 379 7.04 -12.13 17.60
CA ALA A 379 6.38 -11.73 18.85
C ALA A 379 7.36 -11.53 20.03
N ASN A 380 8.45 -12.30 20.07
CA ASN A 380 9.37 -12.34 21.18
C ASN A 380 10.80 -12.01 20.72
N MET A 381 11.15 -10.73 20.72
CA MET A 381 12.51 -10.28 20.45
C MET A 381 13.44 -10.63 21.62
N GLU A 382 14.54 -11.30 21.32
CA GLU A 382 15.56 -11.57 22.31
C GLU A 382 16.40 -10.30 22.59
N ILE A 383 16.43 -9.86 23.84
CA ILE A 383 17.23 -8.71 24.29
C ILE A 383 18.59 -9.21 24.72
N ASN A 384 19.54 -9.27 23.79
CA ASN A 384 20.86 -9.87 24.01
C ASN A 384 22.03 -8.90 23.75
N GLY A 385 21.74 -7.61 23.51
CA GLY A 385 22.75 -6.60 23.14
C GLY A 385 23.44 -5.91 24.33
N ALA A 386 23.06 -6.20 25.60
CA ALA A 386 23.62 -5.50 26.77
C ALA A 386 25.15 -5.60 26.83
N GLY A 387 25.82 -4.45 26.89
CA GLY A 387 27.28 -4.36 26.93
C GLY A 387 27.98 -4.57 25.59
N ARG A 388 27.23 -4.68 24.48
CA ARG A 388 27.78 -4.86 23.14
C ARG A 388 27.60 -3.58 22.30
N ASN A 389 28.67 -3.14 21.63
CA ASN A 389 28.64 -2.02 20.71
C ASN A 389 28.33 -2.51 19.31
N ALA A 390 27.52 -1.77 18.56
CA ALA A 390 27.27 -2.00 17.14
C ALA A 390 27.60 -0.74 16.34
N VAL A 391 28.25 -0.91 15.21
CA VAL A 391 28.53 0.18 14.25
C VAL A 391 27.73 -0.06 12.99
N VAL A 392 27.00 0.95 12.53
CA VAL A 392 26.26 0.94 11.26
C VAL A 392 26.84 2.01 10.35
N ILE A 393 27.25 1.63 9.14
CA ILE A 393 27.83 2.54 8.13
C ILE A 393 26.83 2.72 6.99
N GLY A 394 26.23 3.90 6.93
CA GLY A 394 25.17 4.29 5.98
C GLY A 394 23.79 4.38 6.64
N GLY A 395 23.21 5.57 6.61
CA GLY A 395 21.90 5.91 7.19
C GLY A 395 20.75 5.86 6.18
N GLY A 396 20.84 5.01 5.15
CA GLY A 396 19.72 4.71 4.27
C GLY A 396 18.69 3.75 4.91
N PRO A 397 17.65 3.31 4.16
CA PRO A 397 16.57 2.47 4.70
C PRO A 397 17.06 1.23 5.45
N GLY A 398 18.00 0.48 4.87
CA GLY A 398 18.57 -0.72 5.49
C GLY A 398 19.35 -0.39 6.76
N GLY A 399 20.21 0.64 6.73
CA GLY A 399 21.01 1.03 7.89
C GLY A 399 20.17 1.57 9.05
N MET A 400 19.15 2.39 8.78
CA MET A 400 18.23 2.90 9.80
C MET A 400 17.42 1.76 10.43
N MET A 401 16.97 0.79 9.62
CA MET A 401 16.26 -0.40 10.12
C MET A 401 17.18 -1.28 10.97
N ALA A 402 18.40 -1.53 10.53
CA ALA A 402 19.39 -2.29 11.30
C ALA A 402 19.71 -1.60 12.63
N ALA A 403 19.98 -0.30 12.62
CA ALA A 403 20.27 0.48 13.82
C ALA A 403 19.11 0.45 14.83
N LYS A 404 17.86 0.59 14.31
CA LYS A 404 16.65 0.50 15.14
C LYS A 404 16.52 -0.88 15.79
N THR A 405 16.63 -1.94 15.00
CA THR A 405 16.48 -3.32 15.49
C THR A 405 17.55 -3.69 16.51
N LEU A 406 18.82 -3.30 16.26
CA LEU A 406 19.91 -3.50 17.21
C LEU A 406 19.69 -2.74 18.51
N ALA A 407 19.26 -1.48 18.45
CA ALA A 407 18.96 -0.69 19.64
C ALA A 407 17.79 -1.29 20.45
N GLU A 408 16.75 -1.79 19.76
CA GLU A 408 15.64 -2.52 20.40
C GLU A 408 16.11 -3.83 21.07
N LYS A 409 17.14 -4.49 20.54
CA LYS A 409 17.80 -5.65 21.16
C LYS A 409 18.76 -5.27 22.29
N GLY A 410 18.95 -3.97 22.59
CA GLY A 410 19.77 -3.46 23.70
C GLY A 410 21.25 -3.22 23.37
N TYR A 411 21.64 -3.20 22.09
CA TYR A 411 22.99 -2.82 21.67
C TYR A 411 23.22 -1.31 21.83
N ALA A 412 24.45 -0.90 22.15
CA ALA A 412 24.90 0.49 22.06
C ALA A 412 25.27 0.77 20.59
N VAL A 413 24.38 1.44 19.85
CA VAL A 413 24.52 1.63 18.40
C VAL A 413 25.10 3.00 18.07
N THR A 414 26.13 3.02 17.19
CA THR A 414 26.62 4.24 16.52
C THR A 414 26.38 4.09 15.02
N LEU A 415 25.62 5.04 14.44
CA LEU A 415 25.31 5.09 13.02
C LEU A 415 26.03 6.26 12.36
N TYR A 416 26.80 5.96 11.32
CA TYR A 416 27.54 6.94 10.52
C TYR A 416 26.86 7.15 9.17
N ASP A 417 26.72 8.41 8.74
CA ASP A 417 26.35 8.74 7.37
C ASP A 417 27.19 9.91 6.84
N LYS A 418 27.61 9.82 5.58
CA LYS A 418 28.38 10.88 4.90
C LYS A 418 27.56 12.14 4.62
N ASN A 419 26.23 12.03 4.57
CA ASN A 419 25.32 13.13 4.32
C ASN A 419 24.90 13.82 5.63
N HIS A 420 24.39 15.04 5.49
CA HIS A 420 23.87 15.83 6.59
C HIS A 420 22.62 15.21 7.23
N GLU A 421 21.76 14.60 6.42
CA GLU A 421 20.49 14.00 6.85
C GLU A 421 20.48 12.51 6.56
N LEU A 422 19.88 11.75 7.49
CA LEU A 422 19.61 10.32 7.28
C LEU A 422 18.49 10.12 6.26
N GLY A 423 18.43 8.93 5.68
CA GLY A 423 17.41 8.53 4.71
C GLY A 423 17.97 8.03 3.39
N GLY A 424 19.20 8.45 3.02
CA GLY A 424 19.85 7.98 1.79
C GLY A 424 18.94 8.15 0.56
N ALA A 425 18.66 7.05 -0.14
CA ALA A 425 17.80 7.06 -1.34
C ALA A 425 16.37 7.56 -1.10
N LEU A 426 15.84 7.56 0.13
CA LEU A 426 14.52 8.13 0.44
C LEU A 426 14.46 9.65 0.22
N ARG A 427 15.59 10.33 0.30
CA ARG A 427 15.67 11.79 0.09
C ARG A 427 15.94 12.19 -1.35
N ILE A 428 16.25 11.21 -2.22
CA ILE A 428 16.45 11.48 -3.65
C ILE A 428 15.08 11.70 -4.32
N GLY A 429 14.97 12.76 -5.11
CA GLY A 429 13.78 12.98 -5.91
C GLY A 429 12.56 13.48 -5.14
N THR A 430 12.75 14.20 -4.06
CA THR A 430 11.66 14.78 -3.23
C THR A 430 10.74 15.72 -4.02
N LYS A 431 11.13 16.12 -5.21
CA LYS A 431 10.38 17.00 -6.12
C LYS A 431 9.37 16.26 -7.00
N ALA A 432 9.53 14.96 -7.18
CA ALA A 432 8.52 14.17 -7.86
C ALA A 432 7.26 14.00 -6.98
N SER A 433 6.10 13.93 -7.61
CA SER A 433 4.81 13.83 -6.92
C SER A 433 4.74 12.63 -5.97
N GLY A 434 4.27 12.86 -4.75
CA GLY A 434 4.12 11.83 -3.71
C GLY A 434 5.40 11.41 -3.00
N ARG A 435 6.55 12.03 -3.30
CA ARG A 435 7.84 11.72 -2.69
C ARG A 435 8.02 12.33 -1.29
N GLU A 436 7.21 13.29 -0.89
CA GLU A 436 7.17 13.85 0.46
C GLU A 436 7.01 12.76 1.53
N LYS A 437 6.26 11.69 1.21
CA LYS A 437 6.05 10.54 2.11
C LYS A 437 7.32 9.77 2.45
N MET A 438 8.31 9.79 1.56
CA MET A 438 9.61 9.17 1.80
C MET A 438 10.44 10.00 2.79
N VAL A 439 10.38 11.32 2.68
CA VAL A 439 11.01 12.23 3.65
C VAL A 439 10.37 12.05 5.03
N TRP A 440 9.04 12.04 5.12
CA TRP A 440 8.35 11.83 6.39
C TRP A 440 8.74 10.51 7.05
N LEU A 441 8.93 9.45 6.25
CA LEU A 441 9.39 8.16 6.76
C LEU A 441 10.81 8.24 7.31
N ALA A 442 11.75 8.86 6.58
CA ALA A 442 13.12 9.05 7.04
C ALA A 442 13.16 9.82 8.35
N ASP A 443 12.40 10.92 8.45
CA ASP A 443 12.30 11.75 9.64
C ASP A 443 11.71 10.99 10.83
N SER A 444 10.68 10.17 10.60
CA SER A 444 10.06 9.36 11.65
C SER A 444 10.99 8.26 12.16
N TRP A 445 11.77 7.64 11.28
CA TRP A 445 12.79 6.68 11.68
C TRP A 445 13.91 7.35 12.47
N GLU A 446 14.37 8.52 12.03
CA GLU A 446 15.40 9.27 12.78
C GLU A 446 14.91 9.65 14.18
N ALA A 447 13.65 10.10 14.32
CA ALA A 447 13.05 10.39 15.63
C ALA A 447 13.04 9.15 16.53
N ALA A 448 12.68 7.98 15.99
CA ALA A 448 12.70 6.72 16.72
C ALA A 448 14.13 6.31 17.13
N LEU A 449 15.12 6.45 16.24
CA LEU A 449 16.54 6.16 16.54
C LEU A 449 17.07 7.04 17.68
N ARG A 450 16.78 8.33 17.65
CA ARG A 450 17.18 9.26 18.74
C ARG A 450 16.54 8.89 20.07
N ARG A 451 15.25 8.53 20.10
CA ARG A 451 14.57 8.07 21.30
C ARG A 451 15.16 6.77 21.85
N LEU A 452 15.60 5.86 20.97
CA LEU A 452 16.25 4.59 21.35
C LEU A 452 17.70 4.78 21.80
N GLY A 453 18.23 6.01 21.78
CA GLY A 453 19.59 6.32 22.21
C GLY A 453 20.68 5.97 21.20
N VAL A 454 20.32 5.80 19.91
CA VAL A 454 21.31 5.59 18.85
C VAL A 454 22.14 6.86 18.68
N LYS A 455 23.47 6.72 18.74
CA LYS A 455 24.40 7.81 18.44
C LYS A 455 24.47 7.99 16.91
N ILE A 456 24.03 9.14 16.42
CA ILE A 456 24.02 9.49 15.00
C ILE A 456 25.16 10.43 14.68
N GLU A 457 26.09 9.99 13.84
CA GLU A 457 27.25 10.74 13.34
C GLU A 457 27.04 11.06 11.85
N ALA A 458 26.22 12.08 11.58
CA ALA A 458 26.01 12.62 10.23
C ALA A 458 27.21 13.44 9.76
N ASN A 459 27.29 13.75 8.44
CA ASN A 459 28.45 14.39 7.80
C ASN A 459 29.78 13.64 8.02
N THR A 460 29.73 12.35 8.28
CA THR A 460 30.91 11.54 8.62
C THR A 460 31.07 10.39 7.65
N GLU A 461 31.94 10.54 6.67
CA GLU A 461 32.30 9.46 5.74
C GLU A 461 33.40 8.59 6.35
N ILE A 462 33.14 7.29 6.47
CA ILE A 462 34.14 6.33 6.92
C ILE A 462 35.09 6.04 5.76
N LYS A 463 36.30 6.58 5.87
CA LYS A 463 37.45 6.35 4.95
C LYS A 463 38.51 5.49 5.58
N ASP A 464 38.74 5.65 6.89
CA ASP A 464 39.66 4.85 7.69
C ASP A 464 38.85 3.85 8.54
N VAL A 465 38.75 2.63 8.05
CA VAL A 465 38.06 1.53 8.73
C VAL A 465 38.74 1.14 10.03
N ALA A 466 40.07 1.26 10.12
CA ALA A 466 40.84 0.91 11.32
C ALA A 466 40.48 1.80 12.51
N ALA A 467 40.07 3.05 12.28
CA ALA A 467 39.64 3.97 13.34
C ALA A 467 38.40 3.47 14.08
N LEU A 468 37.57 2.63 13.48
CA LEU A 468 36.40 2.04 14.13
C LEU A 468 36.76 1.06 15.25
N LYS A 469 37.99 0.53 15.28
CA LYS A 469 38.47 -0.35 16.38
C LYS A 469 38.39 0.33 17.75
N ALA A 470 38.52 1.64 17.81
CA ALA A 470 38.41 2.40 19.07
C ALA A 470 37.02 2.29 19.72
N LEU A 471 35.99 1.96 18.95
CA LEU A 471 34.64 1.73 19.47
C LEU A 471 34.44 0.31 19.99
N ASN A 472 35.42 -0.58 19.78
CA ASN A 472 35.33 -1.99 20.13
C ASN A 472 33.99 -2.64 19.72
N PRO A 473 33.60 -2.60 18.40
CA PRO A 473 32.31 -3.09 17.97
C PRO A 473 32.24 -4.62 18.05
N TYR A 474 31.16 -5.13 18.64
CA TYR A 474 30.78 -6.53 18.54
C TYR A 474 30.37 -6.90 17.11
N ILE A 475 29.75 -5.95 16.38
CA ILE A 475 29.31 -6.13 15.00
C ILE A 475 29.41 -4.82 14.22
N VAL A 476 29.76 -4.93 12.94
CA VAL A 476 29.76 -3.83 11.97
C VAL A 476 28.77 -4.13 10.86
N ILE A 477 27.83 -3.23 10.63
CA ILE A 477 26.84 -3.32 9.55
C ILE A 477 27.23 -2.37 8.44
N MET A 478 27.47 -2.90 7.24
CA MET A 478 27.72 -2.13 6.03
C MET A 478 26.43 -1.96 5.22
N ALA A 479 25.89 -0.74 5.21
CA ALA A 479 24.66 -0.33 4.53
C ALA A 479 24.91 0.85 3.58
N THR A 480 26.03 0.83 2.87
CA THR A 480 26.57 1.94 2.05
C THR A 480 25.80 2.18 0.76
N GLY A 481 24.75 1.39 0.49
CA GLY A 481 23.84 1.58 -0.64
C GLY A 481 24.46 1.23 -1.99
N ALA A 482 24.09 1.96 -3.02
CA ALA A 482 24.50 1.73 -4.40
C ALA A 482 24.95 3.02 -5.09
N VAL A 483 25.60 2.86 -6.24
CA VAL A 483 26.04 3.95 -7.11
C VAL A 483 25.42 3.81 -8.51
N PRO A 484 25.12 4.92 -9.22
CA PRO A 484 24.58 4.86 -10.58
C PRO A 484 25.46 4.06 -11.55
N VAL A 485 24.81 3.32 -12.45
CA VAL A 485 25.49 2.65 -13.56
C VAL A 485 25.81 3.69 -14.63
N ILE A 486 27.10 3.81 -14.98
CA ILE A 486 27.59 4.62 -16.08
C ILE A 486 28.24 3.65 -17.09
N PRO A 487 27.70 3.53 -18.33
CA PRO A 487 28.25 2.64 -19.33
C PRO A 487 29.54 3.19 -19.94
N ASP A 488 30.41 2.33 -20.40
CA ASP A 488 31.62 2.71 -21.16
C ASP A 488 31.27 2.80 -22.65
N ILE A 489 30.87 3.99 -23.10
CA ILE A 489 30.50 4.27 -24.50
C ILE A 489 31.07 5.60 -24.96
N PRO A 490 31.26 5.81 -26.30
CA PRO A 490 31.69 7.06 -26.83
C PRO A 490 30.77 8.21 -26.44
N GLY A 491 31.39 9.31 -25.95
CA GLY A 491 30.68 10.54 -25.56
C GLY A 491 30.07 10.55 -24.15
N ILE A 492 30.26 9.53 -23.35
CA ILE A 492 29.69 9.45 -21.99
C ILE A 492 30.14 10.56 -21.05
N SER A 493 31.36 11.11 -21.28
CA SER A 493 31.93 12.20 -20.46
C SER A 493 31.64 13.59 -21.04
N LEU A 494 30.79 13.73 -22.03
CA LEU A 494 30.41 15.03 -22.57
C LEU A 494 29.60 15.85 -21.54
N PRO A 495 29.73 17.19 -21.55
CA PRO A 495 29.09 18.07 -20.56
C PRO A 495 27.56 18.09 -20.64
N ASN A 496 26.98 17.61 -21.72
CA ASN A 496 25.53 17.44 -21.90
C ASN A 496 24.99 16.11 -21.38
N VAL A 497 25.84 15.28 -20.76
CA VAL A 497 25.42 14.01 -20.10
C VAL A 497 25.33 14.25 -18.60
N VAL A 498 24.16 13.93 -18.04
CA VAL A 498 23.86 14.11 -16.62
C VAL A 498 23.21 12.85 -16.04
N LEU A 499 23.30 12.66 -14.74
CA LEU A 499 22.62 11.56 -14.04
C LEU A 499 21.22 11.98 -13.61
N ALA A 500 20.25 11.07 -13.69
CA ALA A 500 18.91 11.27 -13.14
C ALA A 500 18.96 11.67 -11.65
N HIS A 501 19.83 11.04 -10.86
CA HIS A 501 20.06 11.36 -9.45
C HIS A 501 20.53 12.80 -9.22
N ASP A 502 21.35 13.37 -10.10
CA ASP A 502 21.85 14.75 -9.93
C ASP A 502 20.77 15.79 -10.27
N ILE A 503 19.87 15.48 -11.21
CA ILE A 503 18.69 16.30 -11.47
C ILE A 503 17.72 16.24 -10.29
N LEU A 504 17.38 15.04 -9.81
CA LEU A 504 16.46 14.85 -8.71
C LEU A 504 16.98 15.42 -7.37
N ASN A 505 18.30 15.54 -7.20
CA ASN A 505 18.95 16.18 -6.06
C ASN A 505 19.23 17.69 -6.29
N GLU A 506 18.71 18.28 -7.37
CA GLU A 506 18.89 19.69 -7.73
C GLU A 506 20.37 20.15 -7.89
N LYS A 507 21.31 19.20 -8.08
CA LYS A 507 22.70 19.52 -8.39
C LYS A 507 22.88 20.02 -9.81
N VAL A 508 22.00 19.57 -10.71
CA VAL A 508 21.96 19.98 -12.12
C VAL A 508 20.56 20.48 -12.45
N ASN A 509 20.49 21.69 -13.00
CA ASN A 509 19.24 22.28 -13.47
C ASN A 509 19.18 22.22 -15.00
N VAL A 510 18.12 21.57 -15.54
CA VAL A 510 17.85 21.45 -16.97
C VAL A 510 16.53 22.13 -17.27
N GLN A 511 16.55 23.11 -18.18
CA GLN A 511 15.37 23.90 -18.55
C GLN A 511 15.32 24.15 -20.05
N ASN A 512 14.12 24.21 -20.63
CA ASN A 512 13.86 24.55 -22.03
C ASN A 512 14.74 23.77 -23.03
N SER A 513 14.98 22.49 -22.74
CA SER A 513 15.89 21.60 -23.48
C SER A 513 15.14 20.43 -24.10
N LYS A 514 15.68 19.91 -25.21
CA LYS A 514 15.31 18.58 -25.71
C LYS A 514 16.11 17.55 -24.94
N VAL A 515 15.44 16.75 -24.14
CA VAL A 515 16.05 15.79 -23.21
C VAL A 515 15.78 14.35 -23.67
N ALA A 516 16.85 13.59 -23.86
CA ALA A 516 16.78 12.14 -24.02
C ALA A 516 17.05 11.48 -22.66
N ILE A 517 16.06 10.76 -22.11
CA ILE A 517 16.24 9.93 -20.92
C ILE A 517 16.55 8.50 -21.37
N ILE A 518 17.69 7.99 -20.92
CA ILE A 518 18.14 6.63 -21.21
C ILE A 518 17.82 5.73 -20.02
N GLY A 519 16.88 4.81 -20.24
CA GLY A 519 16.32 3.94 -19.20
C GLY A 519 14.96 4.42 -18.69
N SER A 520 13.94 3.62 -18.93
CA SER A 520 12.54 3.88 -18.60
C SER A 520 12.09 3.28 -17.27
N GLY A 521 13.03 3.02 -16.34
CA GLY A 521 12.72 2.59 -14.97
C GLY A 521 12.00 3.67 -14.15
N MET A 522 11.51 3.33 -12.93
CA MET A 522 10.74 4.26 -12.10
C MET A 522 11.48 5.58 -11.84
N THR A 523 12.79 5.56 -11.57
CA THR A 523 13.59 6.77 -11.41
C THR A 523 13.61 7.64 -12.67
N GLY A 524 13.61 7.01 -13.85
CA GLY A 524 13.50 7.71 -15.13
C GLY A 524 12.15 8.40 -15.27
N LEU A 525 11.04 7.71 -14.95
CA LEU A 525 9.69 8.28 -15.01
C LEU A 525 9.54 9.48 -14.05
N GLU A 526 10.04 9.38 -12.82
CA GLU A 526 10.06 10.47 -11.84
C GLU A 526 10.89 11.67 -12.30
N THR A 527 12.04 11.39 -12.93
CA THR A 527 12.89 12.43 -13.51
C THR A 527 12.18 13.12 -14.68
N ALA A 528 11.48 12.36 -15.52
CA ALA A 528 10.69 12.90 -16.62
C ALA A 528 9.58 13.82 -16.13
N GLU A 529 8.84 13.41 -15.08
CA GLU A 529 7.81 14.26 -14.47
C GLU A 529 8.38 15.62 -14.02
N TYR A 530 9.50 15.59 -13.32
CA TYR A 530 10.19 16.82 -12.89
C TYR A 530 10.61 17.70 -14.08
N LEU A 531 11.21 17.09 -15.09
CA LEU A 531 11.70 17.81 -16.29
C LEU A 531 10.58 18.41 -17.14
N VAL A 532 9.46 17.70 -17.30
CA VAL A 532 8.29 18.23 -18.02
C VAL A 532 7.73 19.46 -17.30
N LYS A 533 7.62 19.41 -15.96
CA LYS A 533 7.14 20.54 -15.15
C LYS A 533 8.05 21.77 -15.23
N THR A 534 9.33 21.59 -15.59
CA THR A 534 10.31 22.67 -15.77
C THR A 534 10.48 23.08 -17.24
N GLY A 535 9.55 22.72 -18.13
CA GLY A 535 9.45 23.19 -19.51
C GLY A 535 10.35 22.45 -20.51
N ASN A 536 10.83 21.26 -20.18
CA ASN A 536 11.63 20.45 -21.09
C ASN A 536 10.78 19.57 -22.01
N GLN A 537 11.28 19.29 -23.21
CA GLN A 537 10.75 18.27 -24.11
C GLN A 537 11.46 16.94 -23.84
N VAL A 538 10.75 15.97 -23.32
CA VAL A 538 11.32 14.69 -22.87
C VAL A 538 10.98 13.56 -23.82
N VAL A 539 11.97 12.74 -24.16
CA VAL A 539 11.83 11.52 -24.94
C VAL A 539 12.62 10.41 -24.25
N PHE A 540 11.98 9.25 -24.06
CA PHE A 540 12.62 8.05 -23.51
C PHE A 540 13.23 7.16 -24.59
N TYR A 541 14.35 6.52 -24.23
CA TYR A 541 14.97 5.44 -24.97
C TYR A 541 15.34 4.31 -24.01
N ASP A 542 14.89 3.09 -24.30
CA ASP A 542 15.19 1.92 -23.51
C ASP A 542 15.53 0.72 -24.42
N MET A 543 16.51 -0.08 -24.02
CA MET A 543 16.85 -1.32 -24.71
C MET A 543 15.84 -2.44 -24.44
N LEU A 544 15.03 -2.33 -23.40
CA LEU A 544 13.99 -3.27 -23.04
C LEU A 544 12.73 -3.06 -23.89
N ASP A 545 11.87 -4.05 -23.89
CA ASP A 545 10.59 -4.11 -24.59
C ASP A 545 9.41 -3.59 -23.76
N GLU A 546 9.65 -3.20 -22.50
CA GLU A 546 8.64 -2.78 -21.54
C GLU A 546 9.11 -1.60 -20.68
N ILE A 547 8.24 -0.59 -20.53
CA ILE A 547 8.45 0.53 -19.63
C ILE A 547 8.40 0.04 -18.19
N ALA A 548 9.33 0.51 -17.36
CA ALA A 548 9.41 0.20 -15.92
C ALA A 548 9.18 -1.29 -15.62
N LYS A 549 9.89 -2.16 -16.34
CA LYS A 549 9.76 -3.62 -16.21
C LYS A 549 9.90 -4.07 -14.76
N GLY A 550 8.91 -4.83 -14.28
CA GLY A 550 8.88 -5.33 -12.90
C GLY A 550 8.43 -4.32 -11.84
N ALA A 551 8.06 -3.10 -12.20
CA ALA A 551 7.49 -2.13 -11.27
C ALA A 551 6.04 -2.47 -10.91
N GLU A 552 5.55 -1.90 -9.81
CA GLU A 552 4.17 -2.03 -9.37
C GLU A 552 3.23 -1.33 -10.37
N MET A 553 2.16 -2.04 -10.76
CA MET A 553 1.34 -1.69 -11.93
C MET A 553 0.58 -0.37 -11.76
N VAL A 554 -0.01 -0.10 -10.58
CA VAL A 554 -0.84 1.10 -10.36
C VAL A 554 0.00 2.38 -10.45
N ASN A 555 1.16 2.39 -9.79
CA ASN A 555 2.09 3.53 -9.87
C ASN A 555 2.68 3.69 -11.27
N LYS A 556 3.04 2.57 -11.93
CA LYS A 556 3.52 2.58 -13.31
C LYS A 556 2.50 3.19 -14.27
N MET A 557 1.24 2.71 -14.23
CA MET A 557 0.17 3.22 -15.10
C MET A 557 -0.10 4.71 -14.88
N TYR A 558 -0.10 5.15 -13.62
CA TYR A 558 -0.26 6.57 -13.30
C TYR A 558 0.82 7.45 -13.94
N PHE A 559 2.11 7.08 -13.76
CA PHE A 559 3.22 7.83 -14.36
C PHE A 559 3.19 7.83 -15.88
N VAL A 560 3.01 6.65 -16.49
CA VAL A 560 2.98 6.52 -17.95
C VAL A 560 1.84 7.36 -18.53
N GLY A 561 0.62 7.20 -18.02
CA GLY A 561 -0.54 7.95 -18.51
C GLY A 561 -0.39 9.46 -18.36
N MET A 562 0.16 9.93 -17.23
CA MET A 562 0.43 11.35 -16.99
C MET A 562 1.50 11.88 -17.96
N LEU A 563 2.59 11.14 -18.18
CA LEU A 563 3.67 11.54 -19.08
C LEU A 563 3.22 11.55 -20.55
N GLU A 564 2.41 10.59 -20.99
CA GLU A 564 1.82 10.55 -22.32
C GLU A 564 0.89 11.76 -22.57
N GLN A 565 0.08 12.14 -21.57
CA GLN A 565 -0.74 13.36 -21.64
C GLN A 565 0.10 14.64 -21.75
N CYS A 566 1.33 14.63 -21.24
CA CYS A 566 2.29 15.72 -21.41
C CYS A 566 3.08 15.63 -22.72
N GLY A 567 2.79 14.68 -23.61
CA GLY A 567 3.43 14.53 -24.91
C GLY A 567 4.79 13.81 -24.87
N VAL A 568 5.13 13.14 -23.77
CA VAL A 568 6.36 12.34 -23.65
C VAL A 568 6.24 11.10 -24.53
N GLN A 569 7.31 10.81 -25.28
CA GLN A 569 7.39 9.65 -26.16
C GLN A 569 8.30 8.58 -25.57
N PHE A 570 7.92 7.30 -25.73
CA PHE A 570 8.69 6.14 -25.29
C PHE A 570 9.19 5.34 -26.49
N ASN A 571 10.50 5.31 -26.69
CA ASN A 571 11.16 4.51 -27.73
C ASN A 571 11.81 3.29 -27.08
N LEU A 572 11.12 2.16 -27.07
CA LEU A 572 11.61 0.88 -26.56
C LEU A 572 12.44 0.16 -27.63
N LEU A 573 13.22 -0.85 -27.22
CA LEU A 573 14.12 -1.61 -28.08
C LEU A 573 15.17 -0.73 -28.77
N HIS A 574 15.60 0.34 -28.11
CA HIS A 574 16.65 1.24 -28.57
C HIS A 574 17.84 1.20 -27.60
N LYS A 575 18.91 0.50 -28.00
CA LYS A 575 20.12 0.38 -27.18
C LYS A 575 21.06 1.57 -27.43
N LEU A 576 21.39 2.32 -26.36
CA LEU A 576 22.33 3.43 -26.44
C LEU A 576 23.70 2.96 -26.96
N LYS A 577 24.20 3.63 -28.01
CA LYS A 577 25.46 3.32 -28.67
C LYS A 577 26.52 4.40 -28.51
N GLU A 578 26.16 5.66 -28.78
CA GLU A 578 27.08 6.82 -28.76
C GLU A 578 26.31 8.09 -28.39
N ILE A 579 26.97 8.96 -27.66
CA ILE A 579 26.45 10.31 -27.36
C ILE A 579 27.32 11.36 -28.07
N ARG A 580 26.69 12.31 -28.76
CA ARG A 580 27.31 13.42 -29.42
C ARG A 580 26.80 14.76 -28.86
N LYS A 581 27.42 15.87 -29.20
CA LYS A 581 27.08 17.21 -28.65
C LYS A 581 25.59 17.59 -28.79
N LYS A 582 24.96 17.19 -29.90
CA LYS A 582 23.60 17.61 -30.27
C LYS A 582 22.69 16.47 -30.69
N GLU A 583 23.14 15.24 -30.55
CA GLU A 583 22.41 14.06 -30.89
C GLU A 583 22.84 12.85 -30.06
N VAL A 584 21.97 11.87 -29.96
CA VAL A 584 22.24 10.58 -29.35
C VAL A 584 21.98 9.47 -30.38
N VAL A 585 22.87 8.48 -30.45
CA VAL A 585 22.82 7.37 -31.41
C VAL A 585 22.45 6.07 -30.71
N PHE A 586 21.51 5.34 -31.30
CA PHE A 586 21.00 4.06 -30.83
C PHE A 586 21.12 2.97 -31.87
N ASP A 587 21.31 1.74 -31.43
CA ASP A 587 21.01 0.54 -32.22
C ASP A 587 19.51 0.25 -32.09
N ASP A 588 18.80 0.17 -33.21
CA ASP A 588 17.38 -0.23 -33.26
C ASP A 588 17.30 -1.76 -33.20
N LEU A 589 16.97 -2.28 -32.03
CA LEU A 589 16.91 -3.73 -31.80
C LEU A 589 15.70 -4.41 -32.46
N LYS A 590 14.68 -3.62 -32.88
CA LYS A 590 13.48 -4.13 -33.54
C LYS A 590 13.66 -4.28 -35.05
N ASN A 591 14.22 -3.23 -35.70
CA ASN A 591 14.28 -3.16 -37.15
C ASN A 591 15.73 -3.31 -37.69
N GLY A 592 16.71 -3.27 -36.79
CA GLY A 592 18.13 -3.25 -37.14
C GLY A 592 18.61 -1.86 -37.60
N GLY A 593 19.93 -1.69 -37.61
CA GLY A 593 20.56 -0.43 -38.00
C GLY A 593 20.66 0.60 -36.88
N GLU A 594 21.21 1.76 -37.23
CA GLU A 594 21.43 2.88 -36.30
C GLU A 594 20.40 3.97 -36.50
N LYS A 595 20.02 4.62 -35.40
CA LYS A 595 19.20 5.83 -35.38
C LYS A 595 19.88 6.93 -34.60
N ALA A 596 19.95 8.13 -35.16
CA ALA A 596 20.43 9.33 -34.50
C ALA A 596 19.25 10.26 -34.22
N ASN A 597 19.14 10.75 -32.98
CA ASN A 597 18.05 11.62 -32.55
C ASN A 597 18.60 12.93 -31.99
N PRO A 598 18.13 14.10 -32.47
CA PRO A 598 18.55 15.41 -31.99
C PRO A 598 18.22 15.57 -30.49
N THR A 599 19.23 15.97 -29.70
CA THR A 599 19.08 16.11 -28.26
C THR A 599 20.04 17.15 -27.73
N ASP A 600 19.60 17.95 -26.76
CA ASP A 600 20.44 18.93 -26.07
C ASP A 600 21.09 18.35 -24.82
N THR A 601 20.34 17.53 -24.07
CA THR A 601 20.77 16.91 -22.81
C THR A 601 20.44 15.44 -22.80
N VAL A 602 21.39 14.60 -22.37
CA VAL A 602 21.20 13.16 -22.18
C VAL A 602 21.18 12.86 -20.68
N VAL A 603 20.11 12.25 -20.21
CA VAL A 603 19.93 11.86 -18.81
C VAL A 603 20.10 10.35 -18.67
N LEU A 604 21.05 9.92 -17.88
CA LEU A 604 21.27 8.50 -17.60
C LEU A 604 20.42 8.04 -16.41
N SER A 605 19.53 7.09 -16.64
CA SER A 605 18.69 6.40 -15.63
C SER A 605 18.79 4.88 -15.79
N LEU A 606 20.03 4.37 -15.84
CA LEU A 606 20.37 2.99 -16.18
C LEU A 606 20.40 2.03 -14.96
N GLY A 607 19.81 2.47 -13.84
CA GLY A 607 19.84 1.72 -12.58
C GLY A 607 21.12 1.97 -11.77
N VAL A 608 21.33 1.11 -10.78
CA VAL A 608 22.41 1.24 -9.80
C VAL A 608 23.16 -0.09 -9.65
N LYS A 609 24.39 -0.02 -9.14
CA LYS A 609 25.20 -1.18 -8.75
C LYS A 609 25.65 -1.07 -7.29
N PRO A 610 25.85 -2.20 -6.58
CA PRO A 610 26.26 -2.21 -5.17
C PRO A 610 27.49 -1.35 -4.90
N ASN A 611 27.47 -0.58 -3.82
CA ASN A 611 28.65 0.12 -3.28
C ASN A 611 29.29 -0.73 -2.17
N ALA A 612 30.10 -1.70 -2.57
CA ALA A 612 30.78 -2.63 -1.66
C ALA A 612 32.25 -2.22 -1.38
N SER A 613 32.62 -0.95 -1.63
CA SER A 613 34.01 -0.48 -1.58
C SER A 613 34.74 -0.64 -0.24
N LEU A 614 33.98 -0.72 0.87
CA LEU A 614 34.55 -0.92 2.21
C LEU A 614 34.58 -2.38 2.67
N LYS A 615 33.96 -3.30 1.93
CA LYS A 615 33.72 -4.67 2.39
C LYS A 615 35.02 -5.38 2.78
N ASP A 616 35.96 -5.48 1.87
CA ASP A 616 37.22 -6.22 2.10
C ASP A 616 38.02 -5.64 3.27
N ALA A 617 38.06 -4.31 3.37
CA ALA A 617 38.74 -3.64 4.48
C ALA A 617 38.02 -3.89 5.83
N LEU A 618 36.67 -3.92 5.86
CA LEU A 618 35.92 -4.23 7.07
C LEU A 618 36.16 -5.68 7.53
N GLU A 619 36.11 -6.64 6.60
CA GLU A 619 36.35 -8.07 6.87
C GLU A 619 37.81 -8.35 7.31
N GLU A 620 38.80 -7.52 6.92
CA GLU A 620 40.17 -7.61 7.41
C GLU A 620 40.30 -7.19 8.89
N TYR A 621 39.51 -6.21 9.32
CA TYR A 621 39.65 -5.60 10.65
C TYR A 621 38.65 -6.12 11.69
N PHE A 622 37.51 -6.72 11.28
CA PHE A 622 36.43 -7.13 12.17
C PHE A 622 35.91 -8.53 11.83
N ASP A 623 35.74 -9.37 12.87
CA ASP A 623 35.23 -10.74 12.71
C ASP A 623 33.75 -10.82 12.32
N ASN A 624 32.94 -9.84 12.75
CA ASN A 624 31.50 -9.81 12.55
C ASN A 624 31.11 -8.63 11.65
N VAL A 625 31.11 -8.83 10.35
CA VAL A 625 30.67 -7.85 9.35
C VAL A 625 29.45 -8.37 8.62
N ILE A 626 28.39 -7.57 8.55
CA ILE A 626 27.18 -7.90 7.78
C ILE A 626 26.92 -6.80 6.76
N VAL A 627 26.84 -7.18 5.48
CA VAL A 627 26.45 -6.30 4.38
C VAL A 627 24.95 -6.43 4.14
N ILE A 628 24.26 -5.29 3.98
CA ILE A 628 22.80 -5.25 3.80
C ILE A 628 22.36 -4.23 2.74
N GLY A 629 21.12 -4.43 2.24
CA GLY A 629 20.45 -3.54 1.30
C GLY A 629 21.14 -3.50 -0.05
N ASP A 630 21.12 -2.33 -0.70
CA ASP A 630 21.68 -2.18 -2.06
C ASP A 630 23.19 -2.47 -2.13
N ALA A 631 23.91 -2.33 -1.02
CA ALA A 631 25.32 -2.73 -0.93
C ALA A 631 25.50 -4.27 -1.06
N ASN A 632 24.46 -5.04 -0.77
CA ASN A 632 24.39 -6.49 -0.92
C ASN A 632 23.60 -6.94 -2.16
N GLY A 633 23.26 -6.02 -3.08
CA GLY A 633 22.54 -6.31 -4.32
C GLY A 633 21.02 -6.22 -4.23
N GLY A 634 20.46 -5.69 -3.15
CA GLY A 634 19.06 -5.30 -3.06
C GLY A 634 18.73 -4.20 -4.08
N SER A 635 17.45 -4.03 -4.40
CA SER A 635 17.01 -3.01 -5.37
C SER A 635 15.78 -2.23 -4.93
N LEU A 636 15.07 -2.71 -3.90
CA LEU A 636 13.85 -2.10 -3.37
C LEU A 636 14.03 -1.71 -1.90
N ILE A 637 13.26 -0.71 -1.47
CA ILE A 637 13.19 -0.36 -0.03
C ILE A 637 12.77 -1.58 0.80
N ALA A 638 11.82 -2.39 0.27
CA ALA A 638 11.37 -3.62 0.92
C ALA A 638 12.50 -4.61 1.14
N ASP A 639 13.36 -4.82 0.14
CA ASP A 639 14.51 -5.74 0.26
C ASP A 639 15.46 -5.28 1.35
N ALA A 640 15.80 -3.98 1.35
CA ALA A 640 16.73 -3.40 2.31
C ALA A 640 16.21 -3.46 3.76
N THR A 641 14.93 -3.15 3.98
CA THR A 641 14.34 -3.15 5.32
C THR A 641 14.11 -4.56 5.85
N PHE A 642 13.63 -5.49 4.99
CA PHE A 642 13.37 -6.87 5.36
C PHE A 642 14.67 -7.63 5.66
N GLU A 643 15.68 -7.48 4.79
CA GLU A 643 17.00 -8.07 5.01
C GLU A 643 17.65 -7.56 6.31
N ALA A 644 17.63 -6.24 6.51
CA ALA A 644 18.17 -5.63 7.72
C ALA A 644 17.50 -6.14 8.99
N TYR A 645 16.16 -6.15 9.00
CA TYR A 645 15.39 -6.61 10.16
C TYR A 645 15.68 -8.07 10.48
N ASN A 646 15.63 -8.97 9.49
CA ASN A 646 15.83 -10.41 9.69
C ASN A 646 17.25 -10.73 10.18
N LYS A 647 18.28 -10.17 9.54
CA LYS A 647 19.66 -10.40 9.95
C LYS A 647 19.93 -9.91 11.36
N MET A 648 19.34 -8.77 11.76
CA MET A 648 19.48 -8.26 13.13
C MET A 648 18.62 -9.04 14.13
N TRP A 649 17.45 -9.50 13.71
CA TRP A 649 16.59 -10.36 14.55
C TRP A 649 17.29 -11.66 14.93
N ASP A 650 17.91 -12.32 13.96
CA ASP A 650 18.59 -13.61 14.14
C ASP A 650 19.95 -13.51 14.85
N LEU A 651 20.46 -12.31 15.08
CA LEU A 651 21.74 -12.09 15.75
C LEU A 651 21.66 -12.54 17.21
N ARG A 652 22.54 -13.49 17.60
CA ARG A 652 22.60 -14.11 18.92
C ARG A 652 23.72 -13.56 19.78
#